data_2a959d2ff44e4c8c3bf3bdec9ca18269
#
_entry.id   2a959d2ff44e4c8c3bf3bdec9ca18269
#
_cell.length_a   1.000
_cell.length_b   1.000
_cell.length_c   1.000
_cell.angle_alpha   90.00
_cell.angle_beta   90.00
_cell.angle_gamma   90.00
#
_symmetry.space_group_name_H-M   'P 1'
#
loop_
_entity.id
_entity.type
_entity.pdbx_description
1 polymer ?
#
loop_
_entity_poly.entity_id
_entity_poly.type
_entity_poly.pdbx_seq_one_letter_code
_entity_poly.pdbx_strand_id
1 'polypeptide(L)'
;MAPSEWMRGIERTFGLVLGRPLVSEEESGGSTTEATTTKTTTEPVTLAEKVLMTRLAEGTQGEESSLSYLLGCYERCLDEFRRIDGRRSSGSFAGVGGASSPSPAKRDKSPADTADAEEETNALEENLVQLNTLIVSYVGLLLTIPGMFPQTDEQENRGVLQLYDALMSNQIPQRFFVDFAGRFSGEETLAQIIVPVIKELGKSVVNVSPLGDFQKPLNLCTLLLSCKEVALACVRSEDWLPLDRLTTGRSIEYESLLGPFFKVSTLPDIFGNGKPSIRQLLRVPEERDVRAQQEVAVAVRTLRQSMKIVQQSLQELVLSLLRMGGEVREGILSWIARAIEDNAKGRAKMRIDLLKCATHGFFFNLSSVMLNLCGPFMDPLKGYGKAYDKVNVDFVFQGSRLQEAFKEDTRCAASLEEYNKWLGGREKVEGDGGGYPYHFICDCFFMTAKVMHLGFMKSVRDFLDNMKELSRHQHMLRRLQSTQAAWQSGPYRRQTEQQVQQLEAWISEHKEMHLCYECAIQEEGILHQALLYYKLVGSWLFRFVPEDGGGGNADPAASAMEVDAKPPEVFHMLPEFFVDDVAELLLFTARVAERQPRVLQDEDLEAFMTFLVVFTGKPDFVHNPYLRAKMVDVLHHWVPPPNVTHPLVSKMANLFEFHEIGKKSLVANLLKLYVDIEFTGSNTQFYDKFNIRHHIGEMLEYLWSIPVHRANWKALANEQADGFYLKFVNMLVNDAIYLLDEGMKKLPEVRETLEAMDNIDMWNSQPPQEQSEREQQLRQSEDILRQDLLLANVHIDLMEYTTREITKAFLLPEMVERIATMLNYFLRFLVGPERKQLKVRNPEKYGWDPRKMLSQIMKIYMHLAVADEKVEGGNFGSSVARDGRSYSHELFLEAQTIAEKYGLLSVNENEYFASFIEKLQSQVAADAKEEEMLGEIPDEFLDPIQYTLMTDPVILPSSKMVMDRSTIQRHLLSDQTDPFNRSKLTPDMLLPEVELKKKIEQWLSDQRTK
;
A
#
# COMPACT_ATOMS: atom_id res chain seq x y z
N MET A 1 72.12 17.43 -32.54
CA MET A 1 70.87 18.19 -32.61
C MET A 1 70.11 17.90 -31.32
N ALA A 2 69.57 18.90 -30.63
CA ALA A 2 68.71 18.69 -29.51
C ALA A 2 67.45 17.96 -29.99
N PRO A 3 66.90 16.96 -29.24
CA PRO A 3 65.68 16.27 -29.65
C PRO A 3 64.56 17.31 -29.83
N SER A 4 63.73 17.17 -30.92
CA SER A 4 62.56 18.02 -31.12
C SER A 4 61.61 17.93 -29.90
N GLU A 5 60.81 18.97 -29.68
CA GLU A 5 59.93 19.00 -28.53
C GLU A 5 58.89 17.84 -28.59
N TRP A 6 58.56 17.41 -29.78
CA TRP A 6 57.76 16.20 -30.04
C TRP A 6 58.47 14.92 -29.53
N MET A 7 59.76 14.72 -29.83
CA MET A 7 60.55 13.57 -29.36
C MET A 7 60.56 13.51 -27.81
N ARG A 8 60.75 14.66 -27.16
CA ARG A 8 60.67 14.77 -25.69
C ARG A 8 59.27 14.48 -25.15
N GLY A 9 58.22 14.83 -25.89
CA GLY A 9 56.83 14.44 -25.59
C GLY A 9 56.63 12.93 -25.59
N ILE A 10 57.10 12.24 -26.66
CA ILE A 10 57.07 10.79 -26.76
C ILE A 10 57.86 10.13 -25.62
N GLU A 11 59.07 10.61 -25.33
CA GLU A 11 59.91 10.07 -24.24
C GLU A 11 59.14 10.14 -22.90
N ARG A 12 58.53 11.28 -22.58
CA ARG A 12 57.77 11.44 -21.33
C ARG A 12 56.53 10.59 -21.32
N THR A 13 55.75 10.53 -22.45
CA THR A 13 54.54 9.73 -22.56
C THR A 13 54.81 8.25 -22.40
N PHE A 14 55.84 7.72 -22.99
CA PHE A 14 56.15 6.31 -22.91
C PHE A 14 57.12 5.95 -21.75
N GLY A 15 57.58 6.94 -20.97
CA GLY A 15 58.51 6.73 -19.86
C GLY A 15 59.89 6.27 -20.32
N LEU A 16 60.35 6.76 -21.49
CA LEU A 16 61.60 6.37 -22.13
C LEU A 16 62.62 7.52 -22.10
N VAL A 17 63.90 7.21 -22.15
CA VAL A 17 64.96 8.16 -22.46
C VAL A 17 65.52 7.74 -23.80
N LEU A 18 65.14 8.41 -24.85
CA LEU A 18 65.67 8.21 -26.20
C LEU A 18 67.05 8.84 -26.31
N GLY A 19 68.05 8.29 -25.62
CA GLY A 19 69.38 8.87 -25.54
C GLY A 19 70.32 8.51 -26.70
N ARG A 20 69.88 7.71 -27.70
CA ARG A 20 70.64 7.39 -28.91
C ARG A 20 69.72 7.10 -30.09
N PRO A 21 70.11 7.50 -31.32
CA PRO A 21 69.38 7.08 -32.49
C PRO A 21 69.43 5.57 -32.64
N LEU A 22 68.29 4.94 -32.91
CA LEU A 22 68.17 3.52 -33.30
C LEU A 22 68.98 3.33 -34.58
N VAL A 23 70.24 2.97 -34.45
CA VAL A 23 71.03 2.42 -35.56
C VAL A 23 70.83 0.92 -35.52
N SER A 24 70.17 0.38 -36.54
CA SER A 24 70.09 -1.06 -36.77
C SER A 24 71.52 -1.58 -36.96
N GLU A 25 71.99 -2.39 -35.98
CA GLU A 25 73.16 -3.25 -36.18
C GLU A 25 72.71 -4.39 -37.12
N GLU A 26 72.85 -4.16 -38.44
CA GLU A 26 73.17 -5.28 -39.37
C GLU A 26 74.12 -4.79 -40.42
N GLU A 27 75.22 -5.59 -40.53
CA GLU A 27 76.22 -5.70 -41.58
C GLU A 27 77.59 -5.06 -41.31
N SER A 28 78.44 -5.89 -40.74
CA SER A 28 79.82 -5.85 -40.98
C SER A 28 80.15 -6.33 -42.37
N GLY A 29 80.70 -5.47 -43.23
CA GLY A 29 81.25 -5.91 -44.52
C GLY A 29 81.36 -4.81 -45.57
N GLY A 30 82.50 -4.16 -45.56
CA GLY A 30 83.15 -3.41 -46.51
C GLY A 30 82.51 -2.90 -47.81
N SER A 31 82.63 -1.64 -48.02
CA SER A 31 83.07 -0.94 -49.20
C SER A 31 82.49 0.48 -49.29
N THR A 32 83.48 1.41 -49.41
CA THR A 32 83.24 2.82 -49.65
C THR A 32 82.37 3.07 -50.91
N THR A 33 81.29 3.78 -50.74
CA THR A 33 80.73 4.72 -51.75
C THR A 33 79.69 5.63 -51.14
N GLU A 34 79.81 6.86 -51.47
CA GLU A 34 78.99 8.08 -51.24
C GLU A 34 77.59 7.94 -50.56
N ALA A 35 77.46 8.55 -49.41
CA ALA A 35 76.24 8.67 -48.65
C ALA A 35 75.38 9.76 -49.33
N THR A 36 74.41 9.38 -50.11
CA THR A 36 73.23 10.16 -50.42
C THR A 36 72.27 10.04 -49.20
N THR A 37 72.21 11.09 -48.41
CA THR A 37 71.26 11.22 -47.28
C THR A 37 69.86 11.40 -47.86
N THR A 38 69.13 10.29 -48.00
CA THR A 38 67.71 10.31 -48.13
C THR A 38 67.13 10.52 -46.76
N LYS A 39 66.68 11.74 -46.47
CA LYS A 39 65.84 12.02 -45.28
C LYS A 39 64.50 11.31 -45.52
N THR A 40 64.33 10.10 -45.03
CA THR A 40 63.02 9.50 -44.77
C THR A 40 62.41 10.25 -43.61
N THR A 41 61.58 11.25 -43.89
CA THR A 41 60.69 11.86 -42.91
C THR A 41 59.61 10.83 -42.58
N THR A 42 59.89 9.96 -41.61
CA THR A 42 58.88 9.07 -41.00
C THR A 42 57.91 10.00 -40.29
N GLU A 43 56.62 9.89 -40.60
CA GLU A 43 55.59 10.69 -39.87
C GLU A 43 55.70 10.46 -38.36
N PRO A 44 55.48 11.52 -37.56
CA PRO A 44 55.66 11.45 -36.08
C PRO A 44 54.88 10.32 -35.41
N VAL A 45 53.70 10.03 -35.89
CA VAL A 45 52.79 8.99 -35.38
C VAL A 45 53.33 7.59 -35.65
N THR A 46 53.88 7.36 -36.85
CA THR A 46 54.48 6.07 -37.21
C THR A 46 55.69 5.73 -36.33
N LEU A 47 56.41 6.73 -35.88
CA LEU A 47 57.49 6.51 -34.91
C LEU A 47 56.96 6.14 -33.53
N ALA A 48 55.92 6.86 -33.04
CA ALA A 48 55.26 6.58 -31.77
C ALA A 48 54.66 5.17 -31.74
N GLU A 49 54.05 4.74 -32.84
CA GLU A 49 53.50 3.40 -33.02
C GLU A 49 54.59 2.33 -32.94
N LYS A 50 55.69 2.49 -33.63
CA LYS A 50 56.84 1.57 -33.56
C LYS A 50 57.42 1.47 -32.16
N VAL A 51 57.56 2.58 -31.45
CA VAL A 51 58.04 2.63 -30.08
C VAL A 51 57.11 1.86 -29.13
N LEU A 52 55.80 2.10 -29.27
CA LEU A 52 54.74 1.46 -28.48
C LEU A 52 54.73 -0.07 -28.75
N MET A 53 54.75 -0.47 -30.04
CA MET A 53 54.76 -1.89 -30.40
C MET A 53 56.02 -2.60 -29.89
N THR A 54 57.21 -2.01 -30.02
CA THR A 54 58.44 -2.60 -29.52
C THR A 54 58.39 -2.78 -28.02
N ARG A 55 57.89 -1.77 -27.33
CA ARG A 55 57.78 -1.81 -25.85
C ARG A 55 56.77 -2.88 -25.36
N LEU A 56 55.64 -2.99 -26.04
CA LEU A 56 54.67 -4.03 -25.76
C LEU A 56 55.18 -5.43 -26.13
N ALA A 57 55.96 -5.58 -27.22
CA ALA A 57 56.54 -6.85 -27.65
C ALA A 57 57.67 -7.37 -26.74
N GLU A 58 58.49 -6.46 -26.16
CA GLU A 58 59.56 -6.80 -25.23
C GLU A 58 59.04 -7.22 -23.86
N GLY A 59 57.74 -7.04 -23.61
CA GLY A 59 57.13 -7.22 -22.30
C GLY A 59 57.54 -6.12 -21.30
N THR A 60 56.63 -5.82 -20.37
CA THR A 60 56.94 -4.88 -19.30
C THR A 60 57.96 -5.50 -18.35
N GLN A 61 59.21 -5.01 -18.38
CA GLN A 61 60.23 -5.47 -17.42
C GLN A 61 59.83 -4.96 -16.01
N GLY A 62 59.16 -5.81 -15.24
CA GLY A 62 58.72 -5.54 -13.90
C GLY A 62 57.30 -6.07 -13.62
N GLU A 63 56.77 -5.79 -12.46
CA GLU A 63 55.47 -6.26 -12.00
C GLU A 63 54.26 -5.57 -12.68
N GLU A 64 54.42 -4.68 -13.68
CA GLU A 64 53.35 -3.95 -14.37
C GLU A 64 52.72 -4.77 -15.50
N SER A 65 51.39 -4.88 -15.50
CA SER A 65 50.66 -5.46 -16.63
C SER A 65 50.71 -4.57 -17.87
N SER A 66 50.59 -5.13 -19.07
CA SER A 66 50.49 -4.36 -20.32
C SER A 66 49.36 -3.33 -20.31
N LEU A 67 48.23 -3.63 -19.66
CA LEU A 67 47.11 -2.69 -19.47
C LEU A 67 47.52 -1.54 -18.56
N SER A 68 48.12 -1.81 -17.42
CA SER A 68 48.60 -0.80 -16.46
C SER A 68 49.61 0.16 -17.11
N TYR A 69 50.54 -0.39 -17.92
CA TYR A 69 51.50 0.40 -18.67
C TYR A 69 50.81 1.35 -19.67
N LEU A 70 49.83 0.84 -20.46
CA LEU A 70 49.06 1.66 -21.43
C LEU A 70 48.25 2.76 -20.77
N LEU A 71 47.61 2.47 -19.62
CA LEU A 71 46.88 3.45 -18.81
C LEU A 71 47.83 4.52 -18.26
N GLY A 72 49.02 4.13 -17.81
CA GLY A 72 50.06 5.06 -17.41
C GLY A 72 50.57 5.93 -18.55
N CYS A 73 50.67 5.39 -19.78
CA CYS A 73 50.98 6.16 -20.98
C CYS A 73 49.89 7.19 -21.28
N TYR A 74 48.61 6.80 -21.11
CA TYR A 74 47.46 7.70 -21.29
C TYR A 74 47.50 8.87 -20.29
N GLU A 75 47.77 8.63 -19.03
CA GLU A 75 47.90 9.69 -18.00
C GLU A 75 49.01 10.67 -18.33
N ARG A 76 50.19 10.13 -18.66
CA ARG A 76 51.31 10.96 -19.05
C ARG A 76 51.05 11.78 -20.33
N CYS A 77 50.27 11.24 -21.27
CA CYS A 77 49.82 11.98 -22.43
C CYS A 77 48.93 13.15 -22.06
N LEU A 78 48.00 12.95 -21.13
CA LEU A 78 47.13 14.02 -20.59
C LEU A 78 47.98 15.11 -19.87
N ASP A 79 49.01 14.75 -19.16
CA ASP A 79 49.91 15.72 -18.50
C ASP A 79 50.68 16.56 -19.53
N GLU A 80 51.02 16.01 -20.68
CA GLU A 80 51.60 16.79 -21.77
C GLU A 80 50.56 17.80 -22.35
N PHE A 81 49.31 17.41 -22.51
CA PHE A 81 48.24 18.36 -22.89
C PHE A 81 48.13 19.51 -21.87
N ARG A 82 48.11 19.22 -20.57
CA ARG A 82 48.09 20.25 -19.52
C ARG A 82 49.28 21.19 -19.55
N ARG A 83 50.45 20.68 -19.92
CA ARG A 83 51.66 21.50 -20.08
C ARG A 83 51.58 22.49 -21.24
N ILE A 84 50.94 22.08 -22.33
CA ILE A 84 50.71 22.95 -23.50
C ILE A 84 49.69 24.03 -23.17
N ASP A 85 48.55 23.67 -22.55
CA ASP A 85 47.53 24.62 -22.09
C ASP A 85 48.06 25.63 -21.09
N GLY A 86 48.90 25.17 -20.14
CA GLY A 86 49.57 26.04 -19.17
C GLY A 86 50.53 27.04 -19.81
N ARG A 87 51.14 26.71 -20.98
CA ARG A 87 51.95 27.66 -21.77
C ARG A 87 51.10 28.70 -22.48
N ARG A 88 49.97 28.34 -23.03
CA ARG A 88 48.97 29.30 -23.61
C ARG A 88 48.47 30.29 -22.60
N SER A 89 48.09 29.84 -21.40
CA SER A 89 47.60 30.73 -20.34
C SER A 89 48.68 31.67 -19.76
N SER A 90 49.94 31.24 -19.67
CA SER A 90 51.06 32.09 -19.26
C SER A 90 51.51 33.10 -20.30
N GLY A 91 51.29 32.87 -21.57
CA GLY A 91 51.51 33.79 -22.66
C GLY A 91 50.53 34.93 -22.78
N SER A 92 49.28 34.70 -22.31
CA SER A 92 48.16 35.65 -22.37
C SER A 92 48.10 36.66 -21.20
N PHE A 93 48.84 36.48 -20.11
CA PHE A 93 48.78 37.33 -18.90
C PHE A 93 49.88 38.39 -18.80
N ALA A 94 50.59 38.74 -19.93
CA ALA A 94 51.62 39.77 -19.94
C ALA A 94 51.07 41.14 -20.39
N GLY A 95 49.94 41.52 -19.91
CA GLY A 95 49.37 42.81 -20.24
C GLY A 95 48.28 43.30 -19.31
N VAL A 96 48.49 43.60 -18.06
CA VAL A 96 47.88 44.75 -17.29
C VAL A 96 48.50 44.81 -15.92
N GLY A 97 49.18 45.91 -15.55
CA GLY A 97 49.20 46.43 -14.18
C GLY A 97 50.53 46.51 -13.49
N GLY A 98 51.11 47.71 -13.45
CA GLY A 98 51.80 48.25 -12.30
C GLY A 98 53.32 48.36 -12.27
N ALA A 99 53.79 49.54 -12.49
CA ALA A 99 55.14 50.15 -12.37
C ALA A 99 56.12 49.60 -11.34
N SER A 100 57.36 49.47 -11.75
CA SER A 100 58.68 49.96 -11.20
C SER A 100 59.75 48.86 -11.10
N SER A 101 60.62 49.02 -11.96
CA SER A 101 62.11 49.11 -11.89
C SER A 101 62.83 48.37 -13.04
N PRO A 102 63.86 48.90 -13.59
CA PRO A 102 64.42 48.43 -14.87
C PRO A 102 65.41 47.28 -14.71
N SER A 103 65.23 46.27 -15.49
CA SER A 103 66.30 45.23 -15.72
C SER A 103 66.14 44.70 -17.18
N PRO A 104 67.21 44.13 -17.77
CA PRO A 104 67.67 44.47 -19.13
C PRO A 104 66.91 43.75 -20.25
N ALA A 105 66.81 44.45 -21.35
CA ALA A 105 66.51 44.00 -22.73
C ALA A 105 65.85 42.62 -22.92
N LYS A 106 64.50 42.60 -22.98
CA LYS A 106 63.76 41.60 -23.72
C LYS A 106 63.78 42.02 -25.19
N ARG A 107 64.35 41.15 -26.05
CA ARG A 107 64.15 41.25 -27.50
C ARG A 107 62.65 41.18 -27.77
N ASP A 108 62.06 42.16 -28.36
CA ASP A 108 60.71 42.13 -28.96
C ASP A 108 60.68 40.97 -29.97
N LYS A 109 59.88 39.97 -29.70
CA LYS A 109 59.59 38.94 -30.70
C LYS A 109 58.73 39.57 -31.82
N SER A 110 59.11 39.34 -33.07
CA SER A 110 58.38 39.79 -34.22
C SER A 110 57.00 39.11 -34.31
N PRO A 111 55.98 39.72 -34.91
CA PRO A 111 54.71 39.01 -35.10
C PRO A 111 54.84 37.71 -35.92
N ALA A 112 55.88 37.52 -36.70
CA ALA A 112 56.22 36.27 -37.38
C ALA A 112 56.68 35.20 -36.41
N ASP A 113 57.50 35.52 -35.39
CA ASP A 113 57.97 34.55 -34.34
C ASP A 113 56.83 34.08 -33.45
N THR A 114 55.73 34.84 -33.28
CA THR A 114 54.54 34.44 -32.53
C THR A 114 53.61 33.55 -33.34
N ALA A 115 53.45 33.79 -34.67
CA ALA A 115 52.69 32.94 -35.55
C ALA A 115 53.33 31.55 -35.77
N ASP A 116 54.65 31.52 -35.94
CA ASP A 116 55.40 30.24 -36.07
C ASP A 116 55.31 29.43 -34.76
N ALA A 117 55.34 30.09 -33.58
CA ALA A 117 55.19 29.40 -32.29
C ALA A 117 53.78 28.88 -32.04
N GLU A 118 52.74 29.56 -32.51
CA GLU A 118 51.35 29.10 -32.47
C GLU A 118 51.11 27.90 -33.42
N GLU A 119 51.68 27.94 -34.61
CA GLU A 119 51.63 26.85 -35.62
C GLU A 119 52.35 25.61 -35.10
N GLU A 120 53.53 25.75 -34.48
CA GLU A 120 54.29 24.64 -33.85
C GLU A 120 53.50 24.04 -32.64
N THR A 121 52.83 24.87 -31.85
CA THR A 121 51.98 24.45 -30.72
C THR A 121 50.75 23.68 -31.21
N ASN A 122 50.07 24.15 -32.23
CA ASN A 122 48.92 23.48 -32.83
C ASN A 122 49.31 22.13 -33.45
N ALA A 123 50.41 22.03 -34.17
CA ALA A 123 50.94 20.78 -34.71
C ALA A 123 51.30 19.78 -33.61
N LEU A 124 51.80 20.29 -32.46
CA LEU A 124 52.10 19.42 -31.29
C LEU A 124 50.79 18.90 -30.64
N GLU A 125 49.76 19.72 -30.52
CA GLU A 125 48.48 19.30 -30.04
C GLU A 125 47.83 18.24 -30.94
N GLU A 126 47.82 18.45 -32.28
CA GLU A 126 47.32 17.45 -33.23
C GLU A 126 48.04 16.10 -33.09
N ASN A 127 49.36 16.12 -32.98
CA ASN A 127 50.15 14.92 -32.80
C ASN A 127 49.85 14.22 -31.43
N LEU A 128 49.59 14.99 -30.35
CA LEU A 128 49.18 14.41 -29.05
C LEU A 128 47.77 13.80 -29.09
N VAL A 129 46.85 14.39 -29.85
CA VAL A 129 45.53 13.81 -30.07
C VAL A 129 45.67 12.46 -30.79
N GLN A 130 46.50 12.40 -31.83
CA GLN A 130 46.76 11.17 -32.56
C GLN A 130 47.44 10.11 -31.68
N LEU A 131 48.41 10.52 -30.83
CA LEU A 131 49.02 9.65 -29.84
C LEU A 131 48.08 9.09 -28.80
N ASN A 132 47.19 9.95 -28.27
CA ASN A 132 46.15 9.56 -27.38
C ASN A 132 45.21 8.50 -28.02
N THR A 133 44.75 8.78 -29.26
CA THR A 133 43.93 7.87 -30.06
C THR A 133 44.61 6.50 -30.27
N LEU A 134 45.92 6.52 -30.50
CA LEU A 134 46.72 5.32 -30.68
C LEU A 134 46.75 4.50 -29.37
N ILE A 135 47.07 5.14 -28.23
CA ILE A 135 47.13 4.46 -26.94
C ILE A 135 45.78 3.82 -26.64
N VAL A 136 44.68 4.57 -26.82
CA VAL A 136 43.28 4.09 -26.59
C VAL A 136 42.96 2.91 -27.52
N SER A 137 43.40 2.96 -28.78
CA SER A 137 43.20 1.84 -29.72
C SER A 137 43.95 0.59 -29.31
N TYR A 138 45.18 0.71 -28.80
CA TYR A 138 45.96 -0.42 -28.30
C TYR A 138 45.38 -1.02 -27.02
N VAL A 139 44.75 -0.20 -26.15
CA VAL A 139 43.97 -0.72 -25.02
C VAL A 139 42.80 -1.59 -25.51
N GLY A 140 42.06 -1.11 -26.54
CA GLY A 140 40.99 -1.89 -27.13
C GLY A 140 41.47 -3.23 -27.71
N LEU A 141 42.58 -3.20 -28.45
CA LEU A 141 43.19 -4.42 -28.99
C LEU A 141 43.66 -5.39 -27.94
N LEU A 142 44.33 -4.90 -26.86
CA LEU A 142 44.76 -5.70 -25.74
C LEU A 142 43.60 -6.44 -25.07
N LEU A 143 42.47 -5.77 -24.91
CA LEU A 143 41.30 -6.31 -24.26
C LEU A 143 40.54 -7.31 -25.14
N THR A 144 40.50 -7.09 -26.46
CA THR A 144 39.78 -7.95 -27.41
C THR A 144 40.57 -9.11 -27.95
N ILE A 145 41.87 -8.95 -28.13
CA ILE A 145 42.78 -9.98 -28.65
C ILE A 145 44.05 -10.09 -27.73
N PRO A 146 43.87 -10.54 -26.51
CA PRO A 146 44.93 -10.53 -25.51
C PRO A 146 46.16 -11.34 -25.91
N GLY A 147 46.00 -12.41 -26.71
CA GLY A 147 47.12 -13.22 -27.23
C GLY A 147 48.02 -12.53 -28.26
N MET A 148 47.69 -11.28 -28.69
CA MET A 148 48.62 -10.48 -29.51
C MET A 148 49.76 -9.82 -28.67
N PHE A 149 49.62 -9.81 -27.38
CA PHE A 149 50.52 -9.11 -26.47
C PHE A 149 51.17 -10.09 -25.49
N PRO A 150 52.42 -9.89 -25.07
CA PRO A 150 53.01 -10.66 -24.01
C PRO A 150 52.28 -10.43 -22.70
N GLN A 151 51.59 -11.46 -22.24
CA GLN A 151 50.79 -11.45 -20.99
C GLN A 151 51.05 -12.75 -20.23
N THR A 152 50.76 -12.77 -18.96
CA THR A 152 50.71 -14.02 -18.19
C THR A 152 49.45 -14.81 -18.57
N ASP A 153 49.50 -16.13 -18.44
CA ASP A 153 48.36 -17.00 -18.71
C ASP A 153 47.09 -16.54 -17.94
N GLU A 154 47.26 -15.98 -16.75
CA GLU A 154 46.18 -15.45 -15.92
C GLU A 154 45.58 -14.20 -16.54
N GLN A 155 46.39 -13.26 -17.04
CA GLN A 155 45.96 -12.05 -17.69
C GLN A 155 45.25 -12.33 -19.03
N GLU A 156 45.79 -13.25 -19.82
CA GLU A 156 45.22 -13.69 -21.08
C GLU A 156 43.84 -14.33 -20.87
N ASN A 157 43.71 -15.22 -19.90
CA ASN A 157 42.45 -15.85 -19.51
C ASN A 157 41.42 -14.84 -18.97
N ARG A 158 41.86 -13.77 -18.31
CA ARG A 158 41.01 -12.71 -17.80
C ARG A 158 40.41 -11.84 -18.93
N GLY A 159 41.18 -11.68 -20.02
CA GLY A 159 40.72 -10.95 -21.22
C GLY A 159 40.16 -9.56 -20.91
N VAL A 160 38.93 -9.29 -21.37
CA VAL A 160 38.24 -8.01 -21.15
C VAL A 160 38.07 -7.68 -19.65
N LEU A 161 38.01 -8.67 -18.77
CA LEU A 161 37.84 -8.45 -17.34
C LEU A 161 39.07 -7.83 -16.65
N GLN A 162 40.22 -7.71 -17.35
CA GLN A 162 41.34 -6.89 -16.86
C GLN A 162 40.90 -5.41 -16.68
N LEU A 163 39.99 -4.94 -17.53
CA LEU A 163 39.40 -3.58 -17.38
C LEU A 163 38.56 -3.46 -16.09
N TYR A 164 37.81 -4.51 -15.74
CA TYR A 164 37.11 -4.57 -14.46
C TYR A 164 38.09 -4.48 -13.27
N ASP A 165 39.17 -5.23 -13.30
CA ASP A 165 40.18 -5.26 -12.22
C ASP A 165 40.85 -3.88 -12.06
N ALA A 166 41.16 -3.23 -13.20
CA ALA A 166 41.77 -1.89 -13.21
C ALA A 166 40.76 -0.81 -12.69
N LEU A 167 39.46 -0.94 -13.00
CA LEU A 167 38.40 -0.08 -12.45
C LEU A 167 38.29 -0.28 -10.93
N MET A 168 38.25 -1.50 -10.49
CA MET A 168 38.13 -1.83 -9.08
C MET A 168 39.38 -1.42 -8.27
N SER A 169 40.55 -1.31 -8.91
CA SER A 169 41.81 -0.82 -8.34
C SER A 169 42.01 0.70 -8.46
N ASN A 170 41.08 1.45 -9.03
CA ASN A 170 41.14 2.89 -9.31
C ASN A 170 42.34 3.29 -10.21
N GLN A 171 42.73 2.43 -11.14
CA GLN A 171 43.87 2.67 -12.02
C GLN A 171 43.46 3.41 -13.32
N ILE A 172 42.17 3.68 -13.53
CA ILE A 172 41.66 4.25 -14.78
C ILE A 172 41.31 5.72 -14.58
N PRO A 173 41.92 6.65 -15.36
CA PRO A 173 41.57 8.05 -15.35
C PRO A 173 40.11 8.28 -15.87
N GLN A 174 39.34 9.19 -15.24
CA GLN A 174 37.95 9.44 -15.61
C GLN A 174 37.78 9.82 -17.11
N ARG A 175 38.71 10.62 -17.65
CA ARG A 175 38.65 11.06 -19.06
C ARG A 175 38.89 9.91 -20.04
N PHE A 176 39.58 8.85 -19.62
CA PHE A 176 39.86 7.69 -20.46
C PHE A 176 38.57 7.10 -21.08
N PHE A 177 37.50 6.97 -20.30
CA PHE A 177 36.25 6.39 -20.80
C PHE A 177 35.58 7.23 -21.89
N VAL A 178 35.69 8.55 -21.81
CA VAL A 178 35.12 9.44 -22.83
C VAL A 178 35.89 9.28 -24.13
N ASP A 179 37.22 9.26 -24.06
CA ASP A 179 38.09 9.11 -25.23
C ASP A 179 37.98 7.68 -25.80
N PHE A 180 37.90 6.68 -24.96
CA PHE A 180 37.69 5.26 -25.33
C PHE A 180 36.33 5.07 -26.02
N ALA A 181 35.24 5.57 -25.43
CA ALA A 181 33.93 5.49 -26.04
C ALA A 181 33.82 6.24 -27.35
N GLY A 182 34.44 7.42 -27.43
CA GLY A 182 34.52 8.20 -28.66
C GLY A 182 35.26 7.46 -29.76
N ARG A 183 36.39 6.81 -29.44
CA ARG A 183 37.22 6.06 -30.41
C ARG A 183 36.47 4.86 -31.01
N PHE A 184 35.73 4.10 -30.19
CA PHE A 184 35.00 2.91 -30.60
C PHE A 184 33.51 3.14 -30.81
N SER A 185 33.10 4.40 -30.96
CA SER A 185 31.69 4.78 -31.19
C SER A 185 31.17 4.18 -32.49
N GLY A 186 30.04 3.45 -32.42
CA GLY A 186 29.44 2.78 -33.57
C GLY A 186 30.06 1.44 -33.94
N GLU A 187 31.10 0.99 -33.25
CA GLU A 187 31.72 -0.31 -33.47
C GLU A 187 31.15 -1.33 -32.46
N GLU A 188 30.96 -2.58 -32.87
CA GLU A 188 30.59 -3.68 -31.95
C GLU A 188 31.62 -3.90 -30.83
N THR A 189 32.89 -3.53 -31.07
CA THR A 189 34.00 -3.63 -30.14
C THR A 189 33.69 -2.97 -28.77
N LEU A 190 33.01 -1.81 -28.77
CA LEU A 190 32.65 -1.11 -27.56
C LEU A 190 31.72 -1.96 -26.65
N ALA A 191 30.71 -2.59 -27.25
CA ALA A 191 29.79 -3.47 -26.53
C ALA A 191 30.51 -4.75 -26.03
N GLN A 192 31.37 -5.34 -26.87
CA GLN A 192 32.15 -6.54 -26.51
C GLN A 192 33.06 -6.32 -25.32
N ILE A 193 33.56 -5.09 -25.12
CA ILE A 193 34.40 -4.75 -23.95
C ILE A 193 33.59 -4.35 -22.74
N ILE A 194 32.62 -3.44 -22.89
CA ILE A 194 31.96 -2.81 -21.74
C ILE A 194 30.87 -3.70 -21.13
N VAL A 195 30.13 -4.44 -21.94
CA VAL A 195 29.02 -5.29 -21.42
C VAL A 195 29.51 -6.37 -20.44
N PRO A 196 30.55 -7.14 -20.71
CA PRO A 196 31.13 -8.09 -19.76
C PRO A 196 31.60 -7.42 -18.46
N VAL A 197 32.15 -6.22 -18.54
CA VAL A 197 32.62 -5.46 -17.36
C VAL A 197 31.43 -5.07 -16.47
N ILE A 198 30.33 -4.53 -17.04
CA ILE A 198 29.12 -4.19 -16.27
C ILE A 198 28.47 -5.46 -15.69
N LYS A 199 28.46 -6.57 -16.43
CA LYS A 199 28.00 -7.86 -15.91
C LYS A 199 28.80 -8.30 -14.68
N GLU A 200 30.11 -8.16 -14.72
CA GLU A 200 30.96 -8.56 -13.58
C GLU A 200 30.75 -7.61 -12.38
N LEU A 201 30.58 -6.30 -12.61
CA LEU A 201 30.15 -5.34 -11.60
C LEU A 201 28.80 -5.76 -10.97
N GLY A 202 27.85 -6.18 -11.79
CA GLY A 202 26.56 -6.71 -11.33
C GLY A 202 26.69 -7.98 -10.47
N LYS A 203 27.50 -8.95 -10.92
CA LYS A 203 27.76 -10.18 -10.14
C LYS A 203 28.38 -9.89 -8.78
N SER A 204 29.25 -8.88 -8.70
CA SER A 204 29.89 -8.50 -7.44
C SER A 204 28.92 -7.97 -6.39
N VAL A 205 27.73 -7.45 -6.80
CA VAL A 205 26.75 -6.85 -5.88
C VAL A 205 25.51 -7.70 -5.64
N VAL A 206 25.23 -8.70 -6.48
CA VAL A 206 23.97 -9.49 -6.46
C VAL A 206 23.65 -10.11 -5.09
N ASN A 207 24.66 -10.46 -4.29
CA ASN A 207 24.51 -11.05 -2.96
C ASN A 207 24.99 -10.13 -1.82
N VAL A 208 25.28 -8.86 -2.13
CA VAL A 208 25.78 -7.91 -1.14
C VAL A 208 24.63 -7.29 -0.36
N SER A 209 24.80 -7.16 0.95
CA SER A 209 23.86 -6.43 1.80
C SER A 209 24.06 -4.92 1.69
N PRO A 210 23.10 -4.09 2.11
CA PRO A 210 23.28 -2.63 2.13
C PRO A 210 24.45 -2.13 2.99
N LEU A 211 25.05 -2.98 3.83
CA LEU A 211 26.22 -2.67 4.64
C LEU A 211 27.54 -3.16 4.03
N GLY A 212 27.48 -3.85 2.90
CA GLY A 212 28.66 -4.35 2.18
C GLY A 212 29.12 -3.37 1.10
N ASP A 213 30.11 -3.81 0.32
CA ASP A 213 30.77 -3.00 -0.70
C ASP A 213 29.95 -2.93 -2.01
N PHE A 214 28.75 -2.33 -1.96
CA PHE A 214 27.91 -2.12 -3.15
C PHE A 214 28.20 -0.78 -3.84
N GLN A 215 28.68 0.23 -3.11
CA GLN A 215 28.79 1.60 -3.61
C GLN A 215 29.75 1.71 -4.79
N LYS A 216 30.94 1.10 -4.66
CA LYS A 216 31.96 1.20 -5.70
C LYS A 216 31.51 0.58 -7.01
N PRO A 217 31.00 -0.68 -7.08
CA PRO A 217 30.48 -1.24 -8.32
C PRO A 217 29.33 -0.46 -8.92
N LEU A 218 28.41 0.05 -8.09
CA LEU A 218 27.25 0.82 -8.55
C LEU A 218 27.67 2.19 -9.11
N ASN A 219 28.60 2.88 -8.44
CA ASN A 219 29.12 4.15 -8.93
C ASN A 219 29.93 3.97 -10.22
N LEU A 220 30.67 2.90 -10.37
CA LEU A 220 31.39 2.57 -11.61
C LEU A 220 30.41 2.27 -12.74
N CYS A 221 29.36 1.50 -12.48
CA CYS A 221 28.28 1.27 -13.45
C CYS A 221 27.64 2.60 -13.89
N THR A 222 27.33 3.48 -12.95
CA THR A 222 26.77 4.81 -13.23
C THR A 222 27.73 5.66 -14.06
N LEU A 223 29.01 5.64 -13.72
CA LEU A 223 30.05 6.36 -14.48
C LEU A 223 30.16 5.87 -15.93
N LEU A 224 30.22 4.56 -16.13
CA LEU A 224 30.28 3.97 -17.47
C LEU A 224 29.05 4.31 -18.29
N LEU A 225 27.86 4.13 -17.72
CA LEU A 225 26.58 4.41 -18.38
C LEU A 225 26.25 5.91 -18.49
N SER A 226 27.03 6.79 -17.87
CA SER A 226 26.90 8.26 -18.07
C SER A 226 27.45 8.73 -19.42
N CYS A 227 28.29 7.92 -20.06
CA CYS A 227 28.75 8.17 -21.43
C CYS A 227 27.67 7.67 -22.43
N LYS A 228 27.21 8.57 -23.31
CA LYS A 228 26.12 8.28 -24.24
C LYS A 228 26.43 7.13 -25.19
N GLU A 229 27.65 7.07 -25.70
CA GLU A 229 28.13 6.04 -26.62
C GLU A 229 28.13 4.66 -25.94
N VAL A 230 28.57 4.59 -24.71
CA VAL A 230 28.55 3.38 -23.87
C VAL A 230 27.11 2.95 -23.58
N ALA A 231 26.25 3.89 -23.15
CA ALA A 231 24.85 3.61 -22.85
C ALA A 231 24.13 3.08 -24.09
N LEU A 232 24.39 3.66 -25.28
CA LEU A 232 23.81 3.22 -26.52
C LEU A 232 24.30 1.82 -26.92
N ALA A 233 25.59 1.54 -26.81
CA ALA A 233 26.15 0.23 -27.06
C ALA A 233 25.55 -0.84 -26.12
N CYS A 234 25.37 -0.51 -24.83
CA CYS A 234 24.73 -1.41 -23.86
C CYS A 234 23.26 -1.67 -24.17
N VAL A 235 22.48 -0.63 -24.49
CA VAL A 235 21.04 -0.75 -24.81
C VAL A 235 20.80 -1.58 -26.07
N ARG A 236 21.71 -1.51 -27.05
CA ARG A 236 21.65 -2.32 -28.29
C ARG A 236 22.12 -3.75 -28.09
N SER A 237 22.84 -4.05 -27.01
CA SER A 237 23.31 -5.41 -26.74
C SER A 237 22.17 -6.32 -26.32
N GLU A 238 22.29 -7.61 -26.67
CA GLU A 238 21.34 -8.64 -26.23
C GLU A 238 21.31 -8.80 -24.71
N ASP A 239 22.38 -8.44 -24.02
CA ASP A 239 22.51 -8.54 -22.56
C ASP A 239 21.78 -7.44 -21.79
N TRP A 240 21.36 -6.34 -22.45
CA TRP A 240 20.54 -5.30 -21.83
C TRP A 240 19.22 -5.89 -21.32
N LEU A 241 18.55 -6.63 -22.19
CA LEU A 241 17.28 -7.30 -21.91
C LEU A 241 17.25 -8.65 -22.63
N PRO A 242 17.91 -9.69 -22.10
CA PRO A 242 18.12 -10.96 -22.77
C PRO A 242 16.84 -11.81 -22.81
N LEU A 243 15.97 -11.55 -23.79
CA LEU A 243 14.62 -12.12 -23.90
C LEU A 243 14.61 -13.65 -23.94
N ASP A 244 15.64 -14.27 -24.48
CA ASP A 244 15.84 -15.73 -24.54
C ASP A 244 16.13 -16.37 -23.15
N ARG A 245 16.71 -15.59 -22.21
CA ARG A 245 17.05 -16.00 -20.85
C ARG A 245 16.05 -15.58 -19.81
N LEU A 246 15.16 -14.63 -20.12
CA LEU A 246 14.09 -14.18 -19.22
C LEU A 246 12.94 -15.19 -19.19
N THR A 247 13.17 -16.35 -18.58
CA THR A 247 12.19 -17.44 -18.47
C THR A 247 11.17 -17.25 -17.37
N THR A 248 11.47 -16.42 -16.38
CA THR A 248 10.60 -16.11 -15.22
C THR A 248 10.75 -14.63 -14.87
N GLY A 249 9.79 -14.07 -14.14
CA GLY A 249 9.88 -12.71 -13.66
C GLY A 249 11.10 -12.47 -12.74
N ARG A 250 11.62 -13.52 -12.08
CA ARG A 250 12.84 -13.45 -11.27
C ARG A 250 14.12 -13.34 -12.10
N SER A 251 14.12 -13.88 -13.32
CA SER A 251 15.32 -13.91 -14.16
C SER A 251 15.87 -12.50 -14.43
N ILE A 252 15.02 -11.48 -14.44
CA ILE A 252 15.47 -10.10 -14.66
C ILE A 252 16.50 -9.60 -13.63
N GLU A 253 16.47 -10.11 -12.40
CA GLU A 253 17.39 -9.75 -11.33
C GLU A 253 18.83 -10.24 -11.57
N TYR A 254 19.01 -11.26 -12.39
CA TYR A 254 20.29 -11.94 -12.60
C TYR A 254 20.79 -11.86 -14.03
N GLU A 255 19.89 -11.91 -14.99
CA GLU A 255 20.21 -12.03 -16.41
C GLU A 255 20.29 -10.70 -17.11
N SER A 256 19.52 -9.68 -16.71
CA SER A 256 19.58 -8.37 -17.31
C SER A 256 20.76 -7.54 -16.75
N LEU A 257 21.26 -6.62 -17.58
CA LEU A 257 22.46 -5.85 -17.24
C LEU A 257 22.30 -4.98 -15.98
N LEU A 258 21.10 -4.43 -15.72
CA LEU A 258 20.83 -3.57 -14.59
C LEU A 258 20.24 -4.32 -13.36
N GLY A 259 19.63 -5.48 -13.58
CA GLY A 259 18.89 -6.21 -12.55
C GLY A 259 19.64 -6.45 -11.23
N PRO A 260 20.91 -6.90 -11.26
CA PRO A 260 21.68 -7.18 -10.06
C PRO A 260 21.81 -5.99 -9.11
N PHE A 261 21.90 -4.77 -9.63
CA PHE A 261 22.05 -3.54 -8.84
C PHE A 261 20.78 -3.19 -8.07
N PHE A 262 19.60 -3.50 -8.61
CA PHE A 262 18.30 -3.28 -7.95
C PHE A 262 18.03 -4.27 -6.82
N LYS A 263 18.82 -5.33 -6.68
CA LYS A 263 18.60 -6.36 -5.66
C LYS A 263 19.16 -6.00 -4.26
N VAL A 264 20.02 -5.01 -4.15
CA VAL A 264 20.63 -4.60 -2.87
C VAL A 264 19.57 -4.02 -1.94
N SER A 265 19.16 -4.76 -0.89
CA SER A 265 18.06 -4.38 0.00
C SER A 265 18.18 -5.01 1.38
N THR A 266 17.48 -4.43 2.37
CA THR A 266 17.25 -5.03 3.70
C THR A 266 16.17 -6.08 3.68
N LEU A 267 15.26 -6.06 2.69
CA LEU A 267 14.12 -6.96 2.62
C LEU A 267 14.56 -8.41 2.42
N PRO A 268 13.89 -9.37 3.07
CA PRO A 268 14.28 -10.78 3.04
C PRO A 268 14.13 -11.39 1.65
N ASP A 269 15.03 -12.31 1.32
CA ASP A 269 14.96 -13.17 0.14
C ASP A 269 15.03 -14.64 0.58
N ILE A 270 14.36 -15.53 -0.16
CA ILE A 270 14.32 -16.99 0.11
C ILE A 270 15.73 -17.59 0.12
N PHE A 271 16.56 -17.16 -0.81
CA PHE A 271 17.96 -17.64 -0.92
C PHE A 271 18.91 -16.87 -0.02
N GLY A 272 18.42 -16.40 1.11
CA GLY A 272 19.11 -15.56 2.09
C GLY A 272 20.37 -16.12 2.74
N ASN A 273 21.06 -17.05 2.10
CA ASN A 273 22.38 -17.55 2.54
C ASN A 273 23.47 -16.46 2.54
N GLY A 274 23.19 -15.29 1.97
CA GLY A 274 24.13 -14.18 1.86
C GLY A 274 23.91 -13.00 2.81
N LYS A 275 22.92 -13.04 3.74
CA LYS A 275 22.63 -11.91 4.64
C LYS A 275 22.75 -12.21 6.15
N PRO A 276 23.76 -12.96 6.61
CA PRO A 276 23.98 -13.16 8.05
C PRO A 276 24.23 -11.83 8.78
N SER A 277 24.83 -10.85 8.08
CA SER A 277 25.17 -9.55 8.64
C SER A 277 23.97 -8.70 9.09
N ILE A 278 22.87 -8.71 8.34
CA ILE A 278 21.67 -7.95 8.72
C ILE A 278 20.96 -8.65 9.88
N ARG A 279 20.82 -9.97 9.83
CA ARG A 279 20.22 -10.74 10.91
C ARG A 279 21.02 -10.62 12.21
N GLN A 280 22.35 -10.61 12.13
CA GLN A 280 23.20 -10.42 13.30
C GLN A 280 23.06 -9.03 13.94
N LEU A 281 22.88 -7.99 13.13
CA LEU A 281 22.67 -6.61 13.60
C LEU A 281 21.28 -6.38 14.17
N LEU A 282 20.27 -7.03 13.61
CA LEU A 282 18.88 -6.92 14.02
C LEU A 282 18.48 -8.03 15.01
N ARG A 283 19.41 -8.62 15.74
CA ARG A 283 19.09 -9.59 16.79
C ARG A 283 18.12 -8.96 17.78
N VAL A 284 16.92 -9.55 17.87
CA VAL A 284 15.86 -9.01 18.73
C VAL A 284 16.25 -9.23 20.20
N PRO A 285 16.42 -8.17 20.98
CA PRO A 285 16.71 -8.28 22.40
C PRO A 285 15.52 -8.85 23.17
N GLU A 286 15.76 -9.41 24.34
CA GLU A 286 14.70 -9.68 25.30
C GLU A 286 13.99 -8.37 25.65
N GLU A 287 12.67 -8.41 25.82
CA GLU A 287 11.81 -7.22 26.00
C GLU A 287 12.25 -6.30 27.16
N ARG A 288 13.03 -6.80 28.10
CA ARG A 288 13.53 -6.06 29.28
C ARG A 288 14.92 -5.44 29.10
N ASP A 289 15.63 -5.71 27.99
CA ASP A 289 16.98 -5.18 27.77
C ASP A 289 16.94 -3.86 27.00
N VAL A 290 16.84 -2.75 27.73
CA VAL A 290 16.80 -1.39 27.18
C VAL A 290 18.07 -1.06 26.37
N ARG A 291 19.24 -1.59 26.76
CA ARG A 291 20.49 -1.33 26.06
C ARG A 291 20.49 -2.01 24.69
N ALA A 292 20.08 -3.26 24.62
CA ALA A 292 19.96 -3.99 23.38
C ALA A 292 18.90 -3.38 22.44
N GLN A 293 17.79 -2.83 22.98
CA GLN A 293 16.81 -2.07 22.19
C GLN A 293 17.42 -0.81 21.55
N GLN A 294 18.27 -0.10 22.29
CA GLN A 294 18.98 1.07 21.75
C GLN A 294 19.97 0.68 20.66
N GLU A 295 20.68 -0.43 20.81
CA GLU A 295 21.60 -0.96 19.78
C GLU A 295 20.87 -1.31 18.50
N VAL A 296 19.68 -1.96 18.59
CA VAL A 296 18.80 -2.23 17.42
C VAL A 296 18.35 -0.93 16.77
N ALA A 297 17.93 0.07 17.55
CA ALA A 297 17.50 1.36 16.99
C ALA A 297 18.64 2.09 16.24
N VAL A 298 19.88 1.95 16.69
CA VAL A 298 21.08 2.47 15.98
C VAL A 298 21.30 1.68 14.70
N ALA A 299 21.24 0.35 14.75
CA ALA A 299 21.37 -0.51 13.57
C ALA A 299 20.33 -0.20 12.50
N VAL A 300 19.05 -0.02 12.87
CA VAL A 300 17.98 0.37 11.97
C VAL A 300 18.28 1.72 11.29
N ARG A 301 18.74 2.71 12.04
CA ARG A 301 19.12 4.02 11.47
C ARG A 301 20.26 3.89 10.46
N THR A 302 21.28 3.11 10.77
CA THR A 302 22.41 2.86 9.87
C THR A 302 21.96 2.17 8.59
N LEU A 303 21.09 1.16 8.69
CA LEU A 303 20.54 0.44 7.54
C LEU A 303 19.67 1.37 6.68
N ARG A 304 18.81 2.20 7.28
CA ARG A 304 18.01 3.20 6.54
C ARG A 304 18.89 4.19 5.77
N GLN A 305 19.99 4.65 6.41
CA GLN A 305 20.94 5.53 5.73
C GLN A 305 21.62 4.86 4.55
N SER A 306 22.07 3.61 4.71
CA SER A 306 22.67 2.82 3.63
C SER A 306 21.66 2.54 2.50
N MET A 307 20.42 2.20 2.82
CA MET A 307 19.36 2.03 1.81
C MET A 307 19.09 3.31 1.03
N LYS A 308 19.12 4.46 1.70
CA LYS A 308 18.95 5.76 1.04
C LYS A 308 20.07 6.02 0.02
N ILE A 309 21.31 5.66 0.34
CA ILE A 309 22.42 5.75 -0.61
C ILE A 309 22.21 4.83 -1.81
N VAL A 310 21.79 3.57 -1.60
CA VAL A 310 21.43 2.65 -2.71
C VAL A 310 20.38 3.28 -3.62
N GLN A 311 19.30 3.77 -3.06
CA GLN A 311 18.17 4.34 -3.81
C GLN A 311 18.57 5.60 -4.57
N GLN A 312 19.36 6.48 -3.96
CA GLN A 312 19.87 7.69 -4.62
C GLN A 312 20.79 7.34 -5.79
N SER A 313 21.72 6.39 -5.63
CA SER A 313 22.60 5.96 -6.71
C SER A 313 21.85 5.31 -7.86
N LEU A 314 20.83 4.49 -7.57
CA LEU A 314 19.95 3.90 -8.60
C LEU A 314 19.13 4.98 -9.32
N GLN A 315 18.64 5.97 -8.59
CA GLN A 315 17.93 7.11 -9.17
C GLN A 315 18.84 7.92 -10.12
N GLU A 316 20.06 8.21 -9.71
CA GLU A 316 21.05 8.92 -10.54
C GLU A 316 21.36 8.14 -11.81
N LEU A 317 21.55 6.84 -11.73
CA LEU A 317 21.76 5.94 -12.85
C LEU A 317 20.57 6.03 -13.84
N VAL A 318 19.33 5.82 -13.38
CA VAL A 318 18.15 5.84 -14.26
C VAL A 318 17.91 7.23 -14.85
N LEU A 319 18.07 8.31 -14.05
CA LEU A 319 17.93 9.67 -14.53
C LEU A 319 18.97 10.02 -15.60
N SER A 320 20.21 9.57 -15.47
CA SER A 320 21.25 9.80 -16.48
C SER A 320 20.86 9.19 -17.82
N LEU A 321 20.39 7.95 -17.82
CA LEU A 321 19.91 7.25 -19.02
C LEU A 321 18.69 7.92 -19.64
N LEU A 322 17.70 8.32 -18.85
CA LEU A 322 16.50 9.00 -19.34
C LEU A 322 16.82 10.37 -20.00
N ARG A 323 17.80 11.11 -19.45
CA ARG A 323 18.20 12.43 -19.97
C ARG A 323 18.92 12.36 -21.32
N MET A 324 19.53 11.25 -21.67
CA MET A 324 20.19 11.05 -22.96
C MET A 324 19.21 11.05 -24.14
N GLY A 325 17.93 10.72 -23.88
CA GLY A 325 16.88 10.70 -24.93
C GLY A 325 17.06 9.56 -25.95
N GLY A 326 16.29 9.61 -27.01
CA GLY A 326 16.36 8.65 -28.14
C GLY A 326 16.27 7.19 -27.71
N GLU A 327 17.08 6.33 -28.31
CA GLU A 327 17.11 4.88 -28.04
C GLU A 327 17.46 4.53 -26.60
N VAL A 328 18.31 5.33 -25.95
CA VAL A 328 18.70 5.06 -24.57
C VAL A 328 17.50 5.23 -23.61
N ARG A 329 16.71 6.30 -23.79
CA ARG A 329 15.46 6.49 -23.03
C ARG A 329 14.48 5.36 -23.27
N GLU A 330 14.29 4.99 -24.54
CA GLU A 330 13.40 3.88 -24.90
C GLU A 330 13.88 2.56 -24.30
N GLY A 331 15.18 2.32 -24.30
CA GLY A 331 15.79 1.12 -23.73
C GLY A 331 15.54 0.97 -22.23
N ILE A 332 15.71 2.06 -21.43
CA ILE A 332 15.45 1.99 -19.98
C ILE A 332 13.96 1.90 -19.67
N LEU A 333 13.08 2.59 -20.40
CA LEU A 333 11.63 2.47 -20.24
C LEU A 333 11.13 1.06 -20.58
N SER A 334 11.67 0.45 -21.63
CA SER A 334 11.36 -0.94 -21.99
C SER A 334 11.86 -1.94 -20.94
N TRP A 335 13.03 -1.69 -20.35
CA TRP A 335 13.55 -2.51 -19.26
C TRP A 335 12.64 -2.46 -18.02
N ILE A 336 12.19 -1.26 -17.62
CA ILE A 336 11.26 -1.09 -16.49
C ILE A 336 9.92 -1.77 -16.81
N ALA A 337 9.36 -1.54 -18.00
CA ALA A 337 8.10 -2.14 -18.43
C ALA A 337 8.19 -3.68 -18.40
N ARG A 338 9.27 -4.26 -18.90
CA ARG A 338 9.47 -5.71 -18.88
C ARG A 338 9.59 -6.27 -17.46
N ALA A 339 10.30 -5.56 -16.56
CA ALA A 339 10.36 -5.93 -15.16
C ALA A 339 8.98 -6.00 -14.51
N ILE A 340 8.09 -5.08 -14.88
CA ILE A 340 6.70 -5.06 -14.39
C ILE A 340 5.90 -6.20 -15.01
N GLU A 341 5.90 -6.35 -16.33
CA GLU A 341 5.05 -7.31 -17.05
C GLU A 341 5.35 -8.75 -16.66
N ASP A 342 6.64 -9.15 -16.65
CA ASP A 342 7.04 -10.52 -16.31
C ASP A 342 6.70 -10.89 -14.87
N ASN A 343 6.48 -9.90 -14.01
CA ASN A 343 6.17 -10.09 -12.60
C ASN A 343 4.71 -9.81 -12.24
N ALA A 344 3.93 -9.12 -13.06
CA ALA A 344 2.59 -8.63 -12.73
C ALA A 344 1.68 -9.77 -12.23
N LYS A 345 1.53 -10.81 -13.01
CA LYS A 345 0.67 -11.97 -12.69
C LYS A 345 1.12 -12.74 -11.45
N GLY A 346 2.43 -12.86 -11.25
CA GLY A 346 2.99 -13.63 -10.13
C GLY A 346 2.92 -12.88 -8.81
N ARG A 347 3.22 -11.59 -8.83
CA ARG A 347 3.26 -10.74 -7.63
C ARG A 347 1.88 -10.22 -7.19
N ALA A 348 0.89 -10.19 -8.08
CA ALA A 348 -0.49 -9.87 -7.71
C ALA A 348 -1.16 -10.97 -6.86
N LYS A 349 -0.61 -12.18 -6.81
CA LYS A 349 -1.14 -13.27 -5.99
C LYS A 349 -1.02 -12.97 -4.50
N MET A 350 -1.96 -13.51 -3.71
CA MET A 350 -1.93 -13.41 -2.24
C MET A 350 -0.60 -13.94 -1.67
N ARG A 351 -0.10 -15.08 -2.15
CA ARG A 351 1.22 -15.61 -1.84
C ARG A 351 2.09 -15.62 -3.09
N ILE A 352 3.19 -14.86 -3.03
CA ILE A 352 4.15 -14.79 -4.13
C ILE A 352 4.99 -16.05 -4.16
N ASP A 353 5.15 -16.62 -5.36
CA ASP A 353 6.20 -17.63 -5.61
C ASP A 353 7.52 -16.90 -5.88
N LEU A 354 8.30 -16.69 -4.82
CA LEU A 354 9.59 -15.99 -4.90
C LEU A 354 10.65 -16.78 -5.69
N LEU A 355 10.41 -18.02 -6.07
CA LEU A 355 11.27 -18.74 -7.04
C LEU A 355 11.06 -18.25 -8.47
N LYS A 356 9.85 -17.74 -8.78
CA LYS A 356 9.47 -17.31 -10.12
C LYS A 356 9.37 -15.80 -10.28
N CYS A 357 9.19 -15.08 -9.18
CA CYS A 357 9.04 -13.62 -9.20
C CYS A 357 10.27 -12.94 -8.63
N ALA A 358 10.56 -11.74 -9.13
CA ALA A 358 11.59 -10.88 -8.58
C ALA A 358 11.34 -10.57 -7.09
N THR A 359 12.42 -10.35 -6.34
CA THR A 359 12.37 -10.18 -4.89
C THR A 359 11.64 -8.90 -4.45
N HIS A 360 11.24 -8.86 -3.17
CA HIS A 360 10.74 -7.64 -2.57
C HIS A 360 11.75 -6.50 -2.63
N GLY A 361 13.05 -6.81 -2.42
CA GLY A 361 14.12 -5.83 -2.48
C GLY A 361 14.25 -5.17 -3.85
N PHE A 362 14.19 -5.94 -4.91
CA PHE A 362 14.20 -5.44 -6.29
C PHE A 362 13.03 -4.47 -6.54
N PHE A 363 11.81 -4.89 -6.26
CA PHE A 363 10.62 -4.05 -6.49
C PHE A 363 10.56 -2.85 -5.55
N PHE A 364 11.08 -2.95 -4.34
CA PHE A 364 11.15 -1.83 -3.41
C PHE A 364 12.09 -0.73 -3.92
N ASN A 365 13.27 -1.10 -4.41
CA ASN A 365 14.21 -0.15 -5.03
C ASN A 365 13.62 0.44 -6.31
N LEU A 366 12.97 -0.37 -7.14
CA LEU A 366 12.29 0.12 -8.33
C LEU A 366 11.14 1.08 -7.97
N SER A 367 10.36 0.80 -6.91
CA SER A 367 9.32 1.70 -6.39
C SER A 367 9.91 3.06 -5.98
N SER A 368 11.04 3.06 -5.27
CA SER A 368 11.72 4.29 -4.86
C SER A 368 12.18 5.12 -6.06
N VAL A 369 12.79 4.48 -7.06
CA VAL A 369 13.22 5.16 -8.30
C VAL A 369 12.02 5.76 -9.04
N MET A 370 10.93 4.99 -9.18
CA MET A 370 9.74 5.44 -9.90
C MET A 370 9.02 6.59 -9.17
N LEU A 371 8.92 6.56 -7.83
CA LEU A 371 8.41 7.66 -7.03
C LEU A 371 9.22 8.94 -7.25
N ASN A 372 10.54 8.83 -7.26
CA ASN A 372 11.43 9.97 -7.51
C ASN A 372 11.27 10.55 -8.94
N LEU A 373 11.00 9.69 -9.95
CA LEU A 373 10.69 10.15 -11.30
C LEU A 373 9.39 10.93 -11.38
N CYS A 374 8.41 10.60 -10.55
CA CYS A 374 7.16 11.34 -10.43
C CYS A 374 7.31 12.65 -9.63
N GLY A 375 8.36 12.81 -8.83
CA GLY A 375 8.60 13.97 -7.96
C GLY A 375 8.30 15.34 -8.57
N PRO A 376 8.76 15.64 -9.79
CA PRO A 376 8.54 16.97 -10.42
C PRO A 376 7.08 17.34 -10.65
N PHE A 377 6.15 16.38 -10.70
CA PHE A 377 4.72 16.63 -10.93
C PHE A 377 3.80 16.14 -9.79
N MET A 378 4.37 15.67 -8.67
CA MET A 378 3.61 15.37 -7.45
C MET A 378 3.37 16.60 -6.57
N ASP A 379 4.11 17.67 -6.76
CA ASP A 379 3.94 18.92 -5.98
C ASP A 379 2.67 19.67 -6.45
N PRO A 380 1.68 19.85 -5.55
CA PRO A 380 0.44 20.56 -5.89
C PRO A 380 0.65 21.97 -6.39
N LEU A 381 1.68 22.66 -5.89
CA LEU A 381 1.99 24.04 -6.23
C LEU A 381 2.66 24.19 -7.60
N LYS A 382 3.31 23.15 -8.10
CA LYS A 382 4.14 23.21 -9.30
C LYS A 382 3.65 22.43 -10.50
N GLY A 383 2.86 21.37 -10.28
CA GLY A 383 2.75 20.34 -11.31
C GLY A 383 1.41 19.70 -11.60
N TYR A 384 0.44 19.68 -10.70
CA TYR A 384 -0.77 18.89 -10.88
C TYR A 384 -1.50 19.16 -12.21
N GLY A 385 -1.78 20.43 -12.54
CA GLY A 385 -2.54 20.77 -13.75
C GLY A 385 -1.85 20.30 -15.03
N LYS A 386 -0.52 20.44 -15.11
CA LYS A 386 0.25 20.01 -16.31
C LYS A 386 0.40 18.50 -16.40
N ALA A 387 0.42 17.79 -15.27
CA ALA A 387 0.51 16.33 -15.25
C ALA A 387 -0.80 15.70 -15.72
N TYR A 388 -1.94 16.16 -15.22
CA TYR A 388 -3.25 15.60 -15.56
C TYR A 388 -3.56 15.66 -17.05
N ASP A 389 -3.18 16.75 -17.73
CA ASP A 389 -3.41 16.90 -19.19
C ASP A 389 -2.60 15.89 -20.02
N LYS A 390 -1.56 15.30 -19.43
CA LYS A 390 -0.69 14.30 -20.07
C LYS A 390 -0.99 12.87 -19.67
N VAL A 391 -1.78 12.65 -18.61
CA VAL A 391 -2.17 11.30 -18.13
C VAL A 391 -3.41 10.86 -18.90
N ASN A 392 -3.21 10.03 -19.92
CA ASN A 392 -4.30 9.44 -20.70
C ASN A 392 -4.67 8.07 -20.11
N VAL A 393 -5.93 7.90 -19.73
CA VAL A 393 -6.46 6.66 -19.14
C VAL A 393 -6.39 5.46 -20.08
N ASP A 394 -6.38 5.67 -21.40
CA ASP A 394 -6.27 4.60 -22.40
C ASP A 394 -4.98 3.80 -22.25
N PHE A 395 -3.96 4.36 -21.60
CA PHE A 395 -2.73 3.66 -21.25
C PHE A 395 -2.98 2.33 -20.52
N VAL A 396 -3.99 2.28 -19.66
CA VAL A 396 -4.36 1.08 -18.89
C VAL A 396 -4.96 -0.01 -19.79
N PHE A 397 -5.56 0.40 -20.89
CA PHE A 397 -6.39 -0.48 -21.71
C PHE A 397 -5.72 -0.96 -22.99
N GLN A 398 -4.96 -0.10 -23.68
CA GLN A 398 -4.42 -0.44 -25.00
C GLN A 398 -3.22 0.42 -25.42
N GLY A 399 -2.35 -0.16 -26.25
CA GLY A 399 -1.24 0.53 -26.91
C GLY A 399 -0.11 0.99 -26.01
N SER A 400 -0.15 0.69 -24.71
CA SER A 400 0.88 1.03 -23.75
C SER A 400 1.95 -0.05 -23.61
N ARG A 401 3.06 0.30 -22.93
CA ARG A 401 4.14 -0.64 -22.59
C ARG A 401 3.71 -1.67 -21.52
N LEU A 402 2.59 -1.45 -20.80
CA LEU A 402 2.09 -2.26 -19.70
C LEU A 402 0.72 -2.88 -19.96
N GLN A 403 0.30 -2.97 -21.21
CA GLN A 403 -1.02 -3.45 -21.54
C GLN A 403 -1.34 -4.82 -20.94
N GLU A 404 -0.40 -5.77 -20.99
CA GLU A 404 -0.59 -7.12 -20.45
C GLU A 404 -0.58 -7.13 -18.90
N ALA A 405 0.17 -6.21 -18.28
CA ALA A 405 0.25 -6.10 -16.82
C ALA A 405 -1.07 -5.70 -16.15
N PHE A 406 -1.96 -4.97 -16.86
CA PHE A 406 -3.26 -4.56 -16.35
C PHE A 406 -4.42 -5.48 -16.71
N LYS A 407 -4.21 -6.42 -17.61
CA LYS A 407 -5.29 -7.21 -18.24
C LYS A 407 -6.07 -8.09 -17.25
N GLU A 408 -5.38 -8.71 -16.31
CA GLU A 408 -5.97 -9.65 -15.33
C GLU A 408 -6.37 -8.96 -14.00
N ASP A 409 -6.19 -7.66 -13.85
CA ASP A 409 -6.54 -6.95 -12.62
C ASP A 409 -8.07 -6.91 -12.41
N THR A 410 -8.51 -7.04 -11.18
CA THR A 410 -9.91 -6.81 -10.79
C THR A 410 -10.33 -5.39 -11.10
N ARG A 411 -11.54 -5.18 -11.64
CA ARG A 411 -12.06 -3.87 -12.02
C ARG A 411 -12.90 -3.26 -10.89
N CYS A 412 -13.01 -1.94 -10.86
CA CYS A 412 -13.76 -1.21 -9.83
C CYS A 412 -15.24 -1.60 -9.76
N ALA A 413 -15.89 -1.79 -10.92
CA ALA A 413 -17.31 -2.09 -10.98
C ALA A 413 -17.72 -2.96 -12.18
N ALA A 414 -16.77 -3.58 -12.89
CA ALA A 414 -17.06 -4.42 -14.05
C ALA A 414 -16.52 -5.84 -13.87
N SER A 415 -17.24 -6.81 -14.40
CA SER A 415 -16.76 -8.17 -14.57
C SER A 415 -15.73 -8.27 -15.70
N LEU A 416 -14.95 -9.35 -15.73
CA LEU A 416 -13.97 -9.59 -16.80
C LEU A 416 -14.64 -9.73 -18.18
N GLU A 417 -15.86 -10.28 -18.22
CA GLU A 417 -16.63 -10.43 -19.46
C GLU A 417 -17.09 -9.07 -20.00
N GLU A 418 -17.62 -8.21 -19.14
CA GLU A 418 -18.01 -6.83 -19.47
C GLU A 418 -16.80 -6.02 -19.94
N TYR A 419 -15.69 -6.13 -19.24
CA TYR A 419 -14.43 -5.48 -19.61
C TYR A 419 -13.95 -5.91 -21.01
N ASN A 420 -13.91 -7.21 -21.30
CA ASN A 420 -13.45 -7.71 -22.59
C ASN A 420 -14.39 -7.28 -23.73
N LYS A 421 -15.71 -7.27 -23.49
CA LYS A 421 -16.69 -6.79 -24.47
C LYS A 421 -16.51 -5.29 -24.75
N TRP A 422 -16.36 -4.50 -23.70
CA TRP A 422 -16.15 -3.05 -23.79
C TRP A 422 -14.84 -2.73 -24.51
N LEU A 423 -13.74 -3.40 -24.19
CA LEU A 423 -12.45 -3.23 -24.84
C LEU A 423 -12.50 -3.58 -26.32
N GLY A 424 -13.21 -4.66 -26.70
CA GLY A 424 -13.40 -5.06 -28.09
C GLY A 424 -14.18 -4.07 -28.96
N GLY A 425 -14.96 -3.17 -28.35
CA GLY A 425 -15.70 -2.09 -29.03
C GLY A 425 -14.94 -0.77 -29.16
N ARG A 426 -13.75 -0.64 -28.56
CA ARG A 426 -12.97 0.63 -28.61
C ARG A 426 -12.10 0.73 -29.86
N GLU A 427 -11.99 1.95 -30.37
CA GLU A 427 -11.00 2.27 -31.41
C GLU A 427 -9.58 2.14 -30.86
N LYS A 428 -8.66 1.68 -31.70
CA LYS A 428 -7.25 1.58 -31.34
C LYS A 428 -6.64 2.97 -31.20
N VAL A 429 -5.91 3.18 -30.11
CA VAL A 429 -5.14 4.41 -29.91
C VAL A 429 -3.82 4.28 -30.68
N GLU A 430 -3.64 5.12 -31.70
CA GLU A 430 -2.40 5.19 -32.48
C GLU A 430 -1.77 6.58 -32.28
N GLY A 431 -0.46 6.61 -32.09
CA GLY A 431 0.29 7.86 -32.06
C GLY A 431 0.44 8.52 -33.40
N ASP A 432 0.77 9.80 -33.42
CA ASP A 432 1.03 10.56 -34.66
C ASP A 432 2.06 9.85 -35.53
N GLY A 433 1.66 9.51 -36.78
CA GLY A 433 2.51 8.80 -37.74
C GLY A 433 2.79 7.33 -37.41
N GLY A 434 1.97 6.67 -36.56
CA GLY A 434 2.14 5.27 -36.16
C GLY A 434 3.20 5.05 -35.07
N GLY A 435 3.60 6.10 -34.33
CA GLY A 435 4.52 6.06 -33.24
C GLY A 435 3.85 5.69 -31.91
N TYR A 436 4.63 5.66 -30.82
CA TYR A 436 4.14 5.42 -29.45
C TYR A 436 3.20 6.55 -29.00
N PRO A 437 1.96 6.25 -28.57
CA PRO A 437 0.92 7.27 -28.41
C PRO A 437 0.98 8.06 -27.10
N TYR A 438 1.75 7.61 -26.11
CA TYR A 438 1.70 8.18 -24.77
C TYR A 438 2.90 9.08 -24.45
N HIS A 439 2.61 10.13 -23.69
CA HIS A 439 3.63 11.05 -23.20
C HIS A 439 4.42 10.40 -22.04
N PHE A 440 5.70 10.76 -21.86
CA PHE A 440 6.58 10.29 -20.81
C PHE A 440 5.99 10.44 -19.39
N ILE A 441 5.25 11.52 -19.11
CA ILE A 441 4.55 11.69 -17.80
C ILE A 441 3.48 10.60 -17.61
N CYS A 442 2.80 10.20 -18.70
CA CYS A 442 1.83 9.11 -18.66
C CYS A 442 2.50 7.77 -18.33
N ASP A 443 3.64 7.47 -18.99
CA ASP A 443 4.46 6.31 -18.66
C ASP A 443 4.86 6.32 -17.17
N CYS A 444 5.44 7.43 -16.70
CA CYS A 444 5.85 7.54 -15.29
C CYS A 444 4.68 7.33 -14.32
N PHE A 445 3.52 7.93 -14.58
CA PHE A 445 2.35 7.82 -13.72
C PHE A 445 1.88 6.36 -13.59
N PHE A 446 1.56 5.69 -14.70
CA PHE A 446 0.99 4.35 -14.65
C PHE A 446 2.02 3.26 -14.32
N MET A 447 3.27 3.41 -14.76
CA MET A 447 4.34 2.49 -14.37
C MET A 447 4.60 2.59 -12.86
N THR A 448 4.60 3.79 -12.30
CA THR A 448 4.73 3.98 -10.84
C THR A 448 3.55 3.34 -10.10
N ALA A 449 2.31 3.54 -10.56
CA ALA A 449 1.14 2.90 -9.96
C ALA A 449 1.32 1.36 -9.89
N LYS A 450 1.71 0.75 -11.01
CA LYS A 450 1.87 -0.70 -11.06
C LYS A 450 3.07 -1.19 -10.24
N VAL A 451 4.19 -0.49 -10.28
CA VAL A 451 5.37 -0.83 -9.46
C VAL A 451 5.08 -0.69 -7.97
N MET A 452 4.38 0.36 -7.57
CA MET A 452 3.96 0.55 -6.17
C MET A 452 3.03 -0.57 -5.71
N HIS A 453 2.04 -0.92 -6.52
CA HIS A 453 1.12 -2.03 -6.24
C HIS A 453 1.85 -3.38 -6.06
N LEU A 454 2.75 -3.72 -7.00
CA LEU A 454 3.48 -4.99 -7.00
C LEU A 454 4.68 -5.01 -6.03
N GLY A 455 5.21 -3.86 -5.65
CA GLY A 455 6.42 -3.71 -4.85
C GLY A 455 6.15 -3.22 -3.43
N PHE A 456 6.05 -1.91 -3.25
CA PHE A 456 5.89 -1.28 -1.94
C PHE A 456 4.64 -1.77 -1.21
N MET A 457 3.47 -1.69 -1.85
CA MET A 457 2.20 -2.09 -1.24
C MET A 457 2.14 -3.59 -0.95
N LYS A 458 2.76 -4.41 -1.80
CA LYS A 458 2.88 -5.84 -1.53
C LYS A 458 3.78 -6.12 -0.33
N SER A 459 4.87 -5.37 -0.17
CA SER A 459 5.73 -5.49 1.02
C SER A 459 5.01 -5.06 2.30
N VAL A 460 4.14 -4.05 2.22
CA VAL A 460 3.26 -3.64 3.34
C VAL A 460 2.30 -4.76 3.72
N ARG A 461 1.63 -5.37 2.75
CA ARG A 461 0.69 -6.50 3.01
C ARG A 461 1.41 -7.69 3.66
N ASP A 462 2.56 -8.09 3.11
CA ASP A 462 3.34 -9.21 3.64
C ASP A 462 3.89 -8.91 5.06
N PHE A 463 4.24 -7.65 5.34
CA PHE A 463 4.60 -7.19 6.69
C PHE A 463 3.44 -7.33 7.67
N LEU A 464 2.22 -6.88 7.29
CA LEU A 464 1.03 -6.98 8.13
C LEU A 464 0.61 -8.43 8.37
N ASP A 465 0.73 -9.29 7.36
CA ASP A 465 0.45 -10.71 7.49
C ASP A 465 1.47 -11.40 8.40
N ASN A 466 2.77 -11.09 8.25
CA ASN A 466 3.80 -11.57 9.16
C ASN A 466 3.54 -11.14 10.61
N MET A 467 3.06 -9.93 10.82
CA MET A 467 2.71 -9.40 12.15
C MET A 467 1.56 -10.19 12.79
N LYS A 468 0.51 -10.52 12.02
CA LYS A 468 -0.61 -11.36 12.49
C LYS A 468 -0.15 -12.77 12.88
N GLU A 469 0.65 -13.40 12.00
CA GLU A 469 1.21 -14.73 12.25
C GLU A 469 2.13 -14.73 13.49
N LEU A 470 2.99 -13.73 13.61
CA LEU A 470 3.88 -13.55 14.75
C LEU A 470 3.09 -13.44 16.07
N SER A 471 2.05 -12.61 16.08
CA SER A 471 1.16 -12.45 17.24
C SER A 471 0.48 -13.77 17.64
N ARG A 472 -0.02 -14.52 16.64
CA ARG A 472 -0.66 -15.82 16.85
C ARG A 472 0.31 -16.85 17.46
N HIS A 473 1.53 -16.95 16.95
CA HIS A 473 2.53 -17.88 17.46
C HIS A 473 3.06 -17.47 18.85
N GLN A 474 3.21 -16.18 19.11
CA GLN A 474 3.55 -15.67 20.45
C GLN A 474 2.46 -16.00 21.46
N HIS A 475 1.18 -15.87 21.08
CA HIS A 475 0.07 -16.26 21.94
C HIS A 475 0.09 -17.78 22.23
N MET A 476 0.36 -18.61 21.22
CA MET A 476 0.50 -20.04 21.37
C MET A 476 1.68 -20.42 22.30
N LEU A 477 2.82 -19.76 22.14
CA LEU A 477 3.99 -19.98 23.01
C LEU A 477 3.67 -19.60 24.47
N ARG A 478 3.09 -18.42 24.70
CA ARG A 478 2.67 -17.98 26.05
C ARG A 478 1.72 -18.98 26.70
N ARG A 479 0.81 -19.55 25.93
CA ARG A 479 -0.11 -20.60 26.41
C ARG A 479 0.63 -21.86 26.84
N LEU A 480 1.57 -22.37 26.02
CA LEU A 480 2.37 -23.55 26.38
C LEU A 480 3.24 -23.29 27.62
N GLN A 481 3.79 -22.09 27.74
CA GLN A 481 4.55 -21.67 28.92
C GLN A 481 3.68 -21.55 30.17
N SER A 482 2.46 -21.03 30.09
CA SER A 482 1.54 -20.93 31.23
C SER A 482 1.04 -22.29 31.72
N THR A 483 0.99 -23.30 30.85
CA THR A 483 0.60 -24.66 31.19
C THR A 483 1.80 -25.60 31.45
N GLN A 484 3.02 -25.05 31.60
CA GLN A 484 4.25 -25.81 31.72
C GLN A 484 4.23 -26.87 32.84
N ALA A 485 3.71 -26.53 34.02
CA ALA A 485 3.61 -27.45 35.16
C ALA A 485 2.77 -28.71 34.86
N ALA A 486 1.73 -28.55 34.00
CA ALA A 486 0.84 -29.64 33.64
C ALA A 486 1.47 -30.64 32.68
N TRP A 487 2.15 -30.15 31.64
CA TRP A 487 2.72 -31.03 30.63
C TRP A 487 4.15 -31.53 30.94
N GLN A 488 4.92 -30.84 31.80
CA GLN A 488 6.26 -31.30 32.23
C GLN A 488 6.27 -32.64 32.95
N SER A 489 5.19 -33.01 33.62
CA SER A 489 5.02 -34.31 34.28
C SER A 489 4.27 -35.33 33.44
N GLY A 490 3.76 -34.93 32.25
CA GLY A 490 2.93 -35.76 31.39
C GLY A 490 3.70 -36.63 30.41
N PRO A 491 3.02 -37.62 29.77
CA PRO A 491 3.62 -38.57 28.84
C PRO A 491 4.12 -37.88 27.54
N TYR A 492 3.59 -36.71 27.18
CA TYR A 492 3.94 -35.96 25.96
C TYR A 492 5.00 -34.89 26.16
N ARG A 493 5.68 -34.89 27.32
CA ARG A 493 6.69 -33.87 27.70
C ARG A 493 7.70 -33.57 26.58
N ARG A 494 8.36 -34.59 26.02
CA ARG A 494 9.39 -34.42 25.00
C ARG A 494 8.83 -33.78 23.73
N GLN A 495 7.63 -34.14 23.33
CA GLN A 495 6.97 -33.59 22.13
C GLN A 495 6.62 -32.13 22.33
N THR A 496 6.09 -31.77 23.50
CA THR A 496 5.76 -30.36 23.84
C THR A 496 7.01 -29.51 23.99
N GLU A 497 8.09 -30.05 24.60
CA GLU A 497 9.40 -29.36 24.67
C GLU A 497 9.96 -29.07 23.26
N GLN A 498 9.88 -30.02 22.35
CA GLN A 498 10.27 -29.81 20.94
C GLN A 498 9.39 -28.76 20.27
N GLN A 499 8.08 -28.78 20.49
CA GLN A 499 7.15 -27.81 19.95
C GLN A 499 7.44 -26.38 20.48
N VAL A 500 7.75 -26.23 21.76
CA VAL A 500 8.16 -24.95 22.37
C VAL A 500 9.44 -24.44 21.70
N GLN A 501 10.47 -25.29 21.57
CA GLN A 501 11.72 -24.91 20.91
C GLN A 501 11.53 -24.51 19.44
N GLN A 502 10.71 -25.23 18.70
CA GLN A 502 10.35 -24.88 17.31
C GLN A 502 9.62 -23.54 17.22
N LEU A 503 8.67 -23.29 18.13
CA LEU A 503 7.96 -22.01 18.18
C LEU A 503 8.88 -20.85 18.55
N GLU A 504 9.76 -21.02 19.53
CA GLU A 504 10.75 -20.00 19.91
C GLU A 504 11.71 -19.66 18.76
N ALA A 505 12.22 -20.68 18.07
CA ALA A 505 13.07 -20.48 16.90
C ALA A 505 12.32 -19.75 15.76
N TRP A 506 11.10 -20.18 15.47
CA TRP A 506 10.24 -19.55 14.45
C TRP A 506 9.93 -18.10 14.80
N ILE A 507 9.54 -17.83 16.05
CA ILE A 507 9.24 -16.46 16.53
C ILE A 507 10.49 -15.57 16.43
N SER A 508 11.67 -16.07 16.79
CA SER A 508 12.91 -15.31 16.67
C SER A 508 13.20 -14.93 15.22
N GLU A 509 13.12 -15.90 14.31
CA GLU A 509 13.33 -15.66 12.88
C GLU A 509 12.35 -14.64 12.29
N HIS A 510 11.06 -14.75 12.64
CA HIS A 510 10.03 -13.86 12.13
C HIS A 510 10.07 -12.46 12.75
N LYS A 511 10.54 -12.31 13.98
CA LYS A 511 10.85 -11.01 14.57
C LYS A 511 12.01 -10.31 13.83
N GLU A 512 13.07 -11.03 13.49
CA GLU A 512 14.18 -10.48 12.69
C GLU A 512 13.69 -10.06 11.30
N MET A 513 12.87 -10.90 10.65
CA MET A 513 12.25 -10.59 9.37
C MET A 513 11.34 -9.35 9.46
N HIS A 514 10.55 -9.24 10.53
CA HIS A 514 9.72 -8.07 10.81
C HIS A 514 10.54 -6.78 10.88
N LEU A 515 11.68 -6.78 11.59
CA LEU A 515 12.58 -5.63 11.65
C LEU A 515 13.20 -5.27 10.29
N CYS A 516 13.48 -6.26 9.44
CA CYS A 516 13.95 -6.01 8.07
C CYS A 516 12.91 -5.27 7.23
N TYR A 517 11.63 -5.67 7.32
CA TYR A 517 10.53 -4.95 6.68
C TYR A 517 10.36 -3.55 7.28
N GLU A 518 10.28 -3.45 8.62
CA GLU A 518 10.10 -2.17 9.32
C GLU A 518 11.19 -1.15 8.93
N CYS A 519 12.43 -1.61 8.82
CA CYS A 519 13.55 -0.78 8.39
C CYS A 519 13.31 -0.16 7.01
N ALA A 520 12.77 -0.94 6.06
CA ALA A 520 12.55 -0.50 4.69
C ALA A 520 11.28 0.34 4.54
N ILE A 521 10.10 -0.22 4.94
CA ILE A 521 8.80 0.36 4.59
C ILE A 521 8.33 1.47 5.53
N GLN A 522 8.95 1.63 6.72
CA GLN A 522 8.62 2.69 7.67
C GLN A 522 9.66 3.84 7.68
N GLU A 523 10.44 3.98 6.62
CA GLU A 523 11.32 5.14 6.45
C GLU A 523 10.46 6.37 6.08
N GLU A 524 10.63 7.47 6.83
CA GLU A 524 9.78 8.67 6.70
C GLU A 524 9.79 9.26 5.28
N GLY A 525 10.95 9.29 4.62
CA GLY A 525 11.08 9.88 3.28
C GLY A 525 10.31 9.12 2.20
N ILE A 526 10.35 7.78 2.21
CA ILE A 526 9.61 6.99 1.25
C ILE A 526 8.11 7.01 1.51
N LEU A 527 7.69 7.06 2.79
CA LEU A 527 6.28 7.21 3.17
C LEU A 527 5.73 8.56 2.70
N HIS A 528 6.48 9.63 2.90
CA HIS A 528 6.11 10.96 2.41
C HIS A 528 5.93 10.97 0.88
N GLN A 529 6.90 10.43 0.13
CA GLN A 529 6.80 10.34 -1.33
C GLN A 529 5.62 9.47 -1.79
N ALA A 530 5.37 8.35 -1.11
CA ALA A 530 4.23 7.48 -1.39
C ALA A 530 2.90 8.22 -1.14
N LEU A 531 2.76 8.96 -0.02
CA LEU A 531 1.58 9.76 0.28
C LEU A 531 1.36 10.84 -0.80
N LEU A 532 2.41 11.57 -1.20
CA LEU A 532 2.30 12.56 -2.28
C LEU A 532 1.85 11.92 -3.59
N TYR A 533 2.40 10.75 -3.93
CA TYR A 533 2.01 10.03 -5.15
C TYR A 533 0.55 9.57 -5.10
N TYR A 534 0.12 8.95 -4.00
CA TYR A 534 -1.27 8.48 -3.89
C TYR A 534 -2.27 9.63 -3.70
N LYS A 535 -1.84 10.79 -3.21
CA LYS A 535 -2.63 12.02 -3.27
C LYS A 535 -2.86 12.46 -4.72
N LEU A 536 -1.82 12.37 -5.57
CA LEU A 536 -1.95 12.61 -7.01
C LEU A 536 -2.91 11.61 -7.67
N VAL A 537 -2.81 10.30 -7.32
CA VAL A 537 -3.73 9.26 -7.84
C VAL A 537 -5.17 9.53 -7.41
N GLY A 538 -5.41 9.84 -6.14
CA GLY A 538 -6.75 10.18 -5.64
C GLY A 538 -7.35 11.39 -6.36
N SER A 539 -6.56 12.44 -6.53
CA SER A 539 -6.98 13.62 -7.28
C SER A 539 -7.25 13.33 -8.77
N TRP A 540 -6.47 12.42 -9.38
CA TRP A 540 -6.71 11.95 -10.74
C TRP A 540 -8.03 11.17 -10.85
N LEU A 541 -8.38 10.33 -9.88
CA LEU A 541 -9.64 9.60 -9.85
C LEU A 541 -10.85 10.52 -9.76
N PHE A 542 -10.76 11.67 -9.09
CA PHE A 542 -11.85 12.65 -9.06
C PHE A 542 -12.18 13.28 -10.42
N ARG A 543 -11.26 13.29 -11.39
CA ARG A 543 -11.54 13.80 -12.74
C ARG A 543 -12.56 12.96 -13.52
N PHE A 544 -12.83 11.73 -13.10
CA PHE A 544 -13.88 10.87 -13.68
C PHE A 544 -15.26 11.14 -13.06
N VAL A 545 -15.33 12.00 -12.06
CA VAL A 545 -16.60 12.40 -11.48
C VAL A 545 -17.18 13.50 -12.34
N PRO A 546 -18.42 13.33 -12.90
CA PRO A 546 -19.01 14.31 -13.79
C PRO A 546 -19.16 15.66 -13.08
N GLU A 547 -18.74 16.73 -13.74
CA GLU A 547 -19.13 18.09 -13.37
C GLU A 547 -20.51 18.35 -13.95
N ASP A 548 -21.53 18.55 -13.10
CA ASP A 548 -22.82 19.03 -13.57
C ASP A 548 -22.66 20.49 -14.06
N GLY A 549 -22.79 20.66 -15.39
CA GLY A 549 -23.19 21.78 -16.23
C GLY A 549 -23.00 23.24 -15.80
N GLY A 550 -22.05 23.56 -14.93
CA GLY A 550 -21.83 24.93 -14.44
C GLY A 550 -20.36 25.32 -14.41
N GLY A 551 -19.92 25.90 -15.52
CA GLY A 551 -18.74 26.78 -15.67
C GLY A 551 -17.57 26.72 -14.68
N GLY A 552 -16.58 25.95 -14.98
CA GLY A 552 -15.16 26.39 -14.90
C GLY A 552 -14.44 26.46 -13.55
N ASN A 553 -15.08 26.30 -12.38
CA ASN A 553 -14.42 26.43 -11.07
C ASN A 553 -15.06 25.59 -9.94
N ALA A 554 -15.92 24.63 -10.23
CA ALA A 554 -16.46 23.73 -9.20
C ALA A 554 -15.41 22.68 -8.79
N ASP A 555 -15.30 22.43 -7.49
CA ASP A 555 -14.47 21.35 -6.95
C ASP A 555 -15.06 19.99 -7.42
N PRO A 556 -14.32 19.17 -8.19
CA PRO A 556 -14.79 17.88 -8.66
C PRO A 556 -15.27 16.95 -7.55
N ALA A 557 -14.68 17.08 -6.35
CA ALA A 557 -15.09 16.31 -5.18
C ALA A 557 -16.46 16.75 -4.63
N ALA A 558 -16.81 18.03 -4.74
CA ALA A 558 -18.12 18.53 -4.34
C ALA A 558 -19.21 18.05 -5.32
N SER A 559 -18.91 18.04 -6.62
CA SER A 559 -19.80 17.48 -7.66
C SER A 559 -20.03 15.97 -7.49
N ALA A 560 -19.02 15.23 -7.04
CA ALA A 560 -19.13 13.78 -6.73
C ALA A 560 -20.18 13.48 -5.63
N MET A 561 -20.45 14.44 -4.79
CA MET A 561 -21.38 14.27 -3.65
C MET A 561 -22.85 14.52 -4.01
N GLU A 562 -23.14 15.03 -5.20
CA GLU A 562 -24.53 15.12 -5.66
C GLU A 562 -25.11 13.70 -5.85
N VAL A 563 -26.33 13.53 -5.38
CA VAL A 563 -26.94 12.20 -5.10
C VAL A 563 -26.99 11.28 -6.31
N ASP A 564 -26.98 11.83 -7.54
CA ASP A 564 -27.21 11.09 -8.79
C ASP A 564 -26.01 11.04 -9.75
N ALA A 565 -24.81 11.50 -9.34
CA ALA A 565 -23.63 11.42 -10.17
C ALA A 565 -23.24 9.95 -10.43
N LYS A 566 -23.46 9.49 -11.66
CA LYS A 566 -23.04 8.16 -12.10
C LYS A 566 -21.62 8.23 -12.66
N PRO A 567 -20.76 7.26 -12.31
CA PRO A 567 -19.44 7.20 -12.89
C PRO A 567 -19.50 6.98 -14.40
N PRO A 568 -18.55 7.54 -15.19
CA PRO A 568 -18.44 7.19 -16.58
C PRO A 568 -18.03 5.72 -16.71
N GLU A 569 -18.44 5.08 -17.81
CA GLU A 569 -18.17 3.66 -18.06
C GLU A 569 -16.68 3.30 -17.97
N VAL A 570 -15.81 4.23 -18.36
CA VAL A 570 -14.34 4.09 -18.25
C VAL A 570 -13.89 3.87 -16.80
N PHE A 571 -14.55 4.51 -15.80
CA PHE A 571 -14.21 4.33 -14.40
C PHE A 571 -14.48 2.89 -13.92
N HIS A 572 -15.60 2.31 -14.35
CA HIS A 572 -15.93 0.91 -14.01
C HIS A 572 -14.84 -0.07 -14.48
N MET A 573 -14.19 0.25 -15.60
CA MET A 573 -13.16 -0.57 -16.21
C MET A 573 -11.76 -0.38 -15.62
N LEU A 574 -11.56 0.63 -14.75
CA LEU A 574 -10.28 0.84 -14.08
C LEU A 574 -9.94 -0.32 -13.13
N PRO A 575 -8.67 -0.70 -13.02
CA PRO A 575 -8.22 -1.61 -11.98
C PRO A 575 -8.55 -1.11 -10.57
N GLU A 576 -9.14 -1.98 -9.75
CA GLU A 576 -9.56 -1.66 -8.39
C GLU A 576 -8.39 -1.20 -7.50
N PHE A 577 -7.17 -1.67 -7.79
CA PHE A 577 -5.99 -1.34 -6.99
C PHE A 577 -5.66 0.18 -6.99
N PHE A 578 -6.11 0.96 -7.98
CA PHE A 578 -5.94 2.41 -7.93
C PHE A 578 -6.66 3.03 -6.73
N VAL A 579 -7.76 2.44 -6.30
CA VAL A 579 -8.52 2.85 -5.13
C VAL A 579 -8.03 2.12 -3.87
N ASP A 580 -7.80 0.80 -3.98
CA ASP A 580 -7.39 -0.06 -2.86
C ASP A 580 -6.04 0.35 -2.27
N ASP A 581 -5.05 0.62 -3.10
CA ASP A 581 -3.72 0.97 -2.63
C ASP A 581 -3.69 2.34 -1.90
N VAL A 582 -4.56 3.30 -2.28
CA VAL A 582 -4.72 4.56 -1.53
C VAL A 582 -5.23 4.26 -0.11
N ALA A 583 -6.30 3.49 0.01
CA ALA A 583 -6.88 3.12 1.30
C ALA A 583 -5.89 2.30 2.15
N GLU A 584 -5.20 1.34 1.56
CA GLU A 584 -4.21 0.50 2.24
C GLU A 584 -3.01 1.30 2.76
N LEU A 585 -2.48 2.24 1.95
CA LEU A 585 -1.39 3.11 2.40
C LEU A 585 -1.84 3.99 3.57
N LEU A 586 -3.03 4.57 3.49
CA LEU A 586 -3.56 5.40 4.57
C LEU A 586 -3.75 4.60 5.86
N LEU A 587 -4.26 3.37 5.76
CA LEU A 587 -4.41 2.48 6.90
C LEU A 587 -3.05 2.10 7.51
N PHE A 588 -2.08 1.79 6.65
CA PHE A 588 -0.72 1.50 7.09
C PHE A 588 -0.07 2.70 7.78
N THR A 589 -0.15 3.88 7.17
CA THR A 589 0.45 5.10 7.74
C THR A 589 -0.24 5.56 9.01
N ALA A 590 -1.56 5.35 9.16
CA ALA A 590 -2.28 5.58 10.41
C ALA A 590 -1.70 4.74 11.56
N ARG A 591 -1.47 3.44 11.32
CA ARG A 591 -0.84 2.54 12.30
C ARG A 591 0.62 2.91 12.59
N VAL A 592 1.38 3.32 11.58
CA VAL A 592 2.76 3.80 11.79
C VAL A 592 2.76 5.08 12.61
N ALA A 593 1.80 5.98 12.40
CA ALA A 593 1.69 7.26 13.09
C ALA A 593 1.43 7.12 14.61
N GLU A 594 0.91 5.99 15.09
CA GLU A 594 0.80 5.70 16.53
C GLU A 594 2.16 5.73 17.22
N ARG A 595 3.24 5.32 16.52
CA ARG A 595 4.62 5.32 17.01
C ARG A 595 5.46 6.46 16.44
N GLN A 596 5.15 6.91 15.23
CA GLN A 596 5.86 7.94 14.47
C GLN A 596 4.86 8.99 13.95
N PRO A 597 4.32 9.87 14.81
CA PRO A 597 3.24 10.80 14.44
C PRO A 597 3.60 11.76 13.29
N ARG A 598 4.88 12.05 13.08
CA ARG A 598 5.36 12.95 12.02
C ARG A 598 4.96 12.48 10.62
N VAL A 599 4.81 11.18 10.41
CA VAL A 599 4.42 10.59 9.11
C VAL A 599 3.12 11.19 8.57
N LEU A 600 2.15 11.52 9.43
CA LEU A 600 0.88 12.16 9.04
C LEU A 600 0.74 13.60 9.52
N GLN A 601 1.53 14.02 10.52
CA GLN A 601 1.42 15.35 11.09
C GLN A 601 1.75 16.45 10.07
N ASP A 602 2.76 16.24 9.24
CA ASP A 602 3.28 17.22 8.29
C ASP A 602 2.58 17.13 6.92
N GLU A 603 1.70 16.13 6.71
CA GLU A 603 0.99 15.90 5.47
C GLU A 603 -0.32 16.70 5.39
N ASP A 604 -0.71 17.14 4.20
CA ASP A 604 -2.07 17.65 3.95
C ASP A 604 -3.05 16.49 3.78
N LEU A 605 -3.93 16.29 4.77
CA LEU A 605 -4.87 15.17 4.83
C LEU A 605 -6.27 15.50 4.29
N GLU A 606 -6.55 16.75 3.91
CA GLU A 606 -7.88 17.15 3.43
C GLU A 606 -8.28 16.42 2.14
N ALA A 607 -7.34 16.31 1.19
CA ALA A 607 -7.59 15.56 -0.05
C ALA A 607 -7.86 14.07 0.20
N PHE A 608 -7.19 13.47 1.20
CA PHE A 608 -7.44 12.09 1.59
C PHE A 608 -8.77 11.93 2.33
N MET A 609 -9.15 12.88 3.18
CA MET A 609 -10.47 12.90 3.82
C MET A 609 -11.58 12.98 2.76
N THR A 610 -11.42 13.84 1.77
CA THR A 610 -12.32 13.91 0.60
C THR A 610 -12.43 12.55 -0.08
N PHE A 611 -11.28 11.92 -0.39
CA PHE A 611 -11.23 10.60 -1.04
C PHE A 611 -11.99 9.53 -0.24
N LEU A 612 -11.72 9.44 1.05
CA LEU A 612 -12.33 8.46 1.94
C LEU A 612 -13.85 8.66 2.03
N VAL A 613 -14.32 9.92 2.22
CA VAL A 613 -15.74 10.21 2.35
C VAL A 613 -16.49 9.92 1.05
N VAL A 614 -15.95 10.35 -0.10
CA VAL A 614 -16.64 10.17 -1.40
C VAL A 614 -16.75 8.68 -1.74
N PHE A 615 -15.65 7.95 -1.77
CA PHE A 615 -15.68 6.57 -2.25
C PHE A 615 -16.29 5.58 -1.24
N THR A 616 -16.37 5.92 0.06
CA THR A 616 -17.14 5.12 1.03
C THR A 616 -18.61 5.10 0.70
N GLY A 617 -19.18 6.24 0.29
CA GLY A 617 -20.62 6.41 0.09
C GLY A 617 -21.15 6.06 -1.29
N LYS A 618 -20.30 5.72 -2.27
CA LYS A 618 -20.70 5.57 -3.68
C LYS A 618 -20.45 4.15 -4.18
N PRO A 619 -21.42 3.22 -4.01
CA PRO A 619 -21.29 1.84 -4.51
C PRO A 619 -21.16 1.76 -6.04
N ASP A 620 -21.69 2.73 -6.78
CA ASP A 620 -21.58 2.78 -8.24
C ASP A 620 -20.13 3.02 -8.72
N PHE A 621 -19.30 3.71 -7.92
CA PHE A 621 -17.88 3.89 -8.20
C PHE A 621 -17.04 2.72 -7.71
N VAL A 622 -17.30 2.27 -6.48
CA VAL A 622 -16.57 1.16 -5.85
C VAL A 622 -17.56 0.09 -5.44
N HIS A 623 -17.72 -0.89 -6.32
CA HIS A 623 -18.72 -1.94 -6.13
C HIS A 623 -18.39 -2.86 -4.94
N ASN A 624 -17.10 -3.05 -4.65
CA ASN A 624 -16.62 -3.89 -3.57
C ASN A 624 -16.90 -3.27 -2.18
N PRO A 625 -17.85 -3.81 -1.38
CA PRO A 625 -18.17 -3.25 -0.07
C PRO A 625 -17.03 -3.40 0.94
N TYR A 626 -16.16 -4.39 0.77
CA TYR A 626 -14.98 -4.58 1.64
C TYR A 626 -13.93 -3.49 1.44
N LEU A 627 -13.76 -3.02 0.20
CA LEU A 627 -12.90 -1.89 -0.08
C LEU A 627 -13.45 -0.61 0.54
N ARG A 628 -14.77 -0.39 0.45
CA ARG A 628 -15.43 0.73 1.14
C ARG A 628 -15.29 0.61 2.67
N ALA A 629 -15.39 -0.60 3.23
CA ALA A 629 -15.15 -0.85 4.64
C ALA A 629 -13.69 -0.55 5.07
N LYS A 630 -12.70 -0.88 4.24
CA LYS A 630 -11.30 -0.52 4.48
C LYS A 630 -11.11 0.99 4.63
N MET A 631 -11.87 1.80 3.87
CA MET A 631 -11.86 3.26 4.03
C MET A 631 -12.42 3.70 5.39
N VAL A 632 -13.45 3.00 5.87
CA VAL A 632 -13.96 3.22 7.24
C VAL A 632 -12.91 2.86 8.28
N ASP A 633 -12.16 1.77 8.08
CA ASP A 633 -11.07 1.40 8.98
C ASP A 633 -9.99 2.51 9.07
N VAL A 634 -9.68 3.16 7.94
CA VAL A 634 -8.78 4.34 7.95
C VAL A 634 -9.36 5.47 8.80
N LEU A 635 -10.62 5.83 8.54
CA LEU A 635 -11.30 6.89 9.28
C LEU A 635 -11.40 6.58 10.77
N HIS A 636 -11.67 5.33 11.12
CA HIS A 636 -11.72 4.86 12.50
C HIS A 636 -10.36 5.04 13.22
N HIS A 637 -9.22 4.71 12.57
CA HIS A 637 -7.89 4.97 13.12
C HIS A 637 -7.57 6.47 13.24
N TRP A 638 -8.29 7.33 12.50
CA TRP A 638 -8.14 8.79 12.58
C TRP A 638 -9.02 9.40 13.67
N VAL A 639 -9.96 8.65 14.27
CA VAL A 639 -10.75 9.13 15.40
C VAL A 639 -9.81 9.51 16.56
N PRO A 640 -9.89 10.75 17.06
CA PRO A 640 -9.05 11.20 18.15
C PRO A 640 -9.29 10.40 19.43
N PRO A 641 -8.25 9.76 20.00
CA PRO A 641 -8.40 9.06 21.27
C PRO A 641 -8.71 10.06 22.40
N PRO A 642 -9.62 9.72 23.33
CA PRO A 642 -9.97 10.60 24.43
C PRO A 642 -8.76 10.89 25.33
N ASN A 643 -8.64 12.12 25.81
CA ASN A 643 -7.60 12.58 26.75
C ASN A 643 -6.15 12.57 26.23
N VAL A 644 -5.93 12.48 24.93
CA VAL A 644 -4.59 12.56 24.33
C VAL A 644 -4.41 13.94 23.69
N THR A 645 -3.42 14.69 24.15
CA THR A 645 -3.05 16.00 23.58
C THR A 645 -1.78 15.85 22.73
N HIS A 646 -1.96 15.78 21.43
CA HIS A 646 -0.85 15.73 20.45
C HIS A 646 -1.24 16.52 19.20
N PRO A 647 -0.33 17.21 18.50
CA PRO A 647 -0.66 17.98 17.29
C PRO A 647 -1.38 17.17 16.21
N LEU A 648 -1.00 15.92 16.01
CA LEU A 648 -1.69 15.03 15.06
C LEU A 648 -3.13 14.75 15.48
N VAL A 649 -3.39 14.52 16.78
CA VAL A 649 -4.73 14.28 17.31
C VAL A 649 -5.61 15.51 17.09
N SER A 650 -5.08 16.71 17.36
CA SER A 650 -5.79 17.97 17.08
C SER A 650 -6.08 18.16 15.59
N LYS A 651 -5.14 17.79 14.72
CA LYS A 651 -5.32 17.83 13.27
C LYS A 651 -6.43 16.89 12.81
N MET A 652 -6.46 15.65 13.34
CA MET A 652 -7.53 14.68 13.04
C MET A 652 -8.89 15.19 13.52
N ALA A 653 -8.98 15.73 14.75
CA ALA A 653 -10.20 16.35 15.26
C ALA A 653 -10.72 17.45 14.33
N ASN A 654 -9.82 18.35 13.88
CA ASN A 654 -10.18 19.41 12.94
C ASN A 654 -10.70 18.88 11.60
N LEU A 655 -10.16 17.77 11.08
CA LEU A 655 -10.66 17.16 9.85
C LEU A 655 -12.12 16.72 10.01
N PHE A 656 -12.47 16.05 11.11
CA PHE A 656 -13.84 15.64 11.35
C PHE A 656 -14.78 16.83 11.60
N GLU A 657 -14.31 17.87 12.27
CA GLU A 657 -15.16 19.00 12.65
C GLU A 657 -15.35 20.01 11.52
N PHE A 658 -14.32 20.27 10.70
CA PHE A 658 -14.33 21.39 9.75
C PHE A 658 -14.31 21.01 8.27
N HIS A 659 -13.97 19.76 7.91
CA HIS A 659 -13.91 19.33 6.50
C HIS A 659 -15.31 19.41 5.86
N GLU A 660 -15.45 20.21 4.81
CA GLU A 660 -16.76 20.57 4.23
C GLU A 660 -17.58 19.36 3.74
N ILE A 661 -16.93 18.47 2.96
CA ILE A 661 -17.57 17.27 2.44
C ILE A 661 -17.83 16.27 3.56
N GLY A 662 -16.91 16.16 4.53
CA GLY A 662 -17.09 15.33 5.72
C GLY A 662 -18.34 15.71 6.51
N LYS A 663 -18.50 17.00 6.83
CA LYS A 663 -19.68 17.52 7.53
C LYS A 663 -20.99 17.15 6.81
N LYS A 664 -21.00 17.32 5.49
CA LYS A 664 -22.22 17.15 4.68
C LYS A 664 -22.61 15.66 4.53
N SER A 665 -21.64 14.75 4.38
CA SER A 665 -21.94 13.44 3.79
C SER A 665 -21.40 12.24 4.59
N LEU A 666 -20.47 12.42 5.53
CA LEU A 666 -19.82 11.30 6.20
C LEU A 666 -20.83 10.40 6.92
N VAL A 667 -21.71 10.98 7.72
CA VAL A 667 -22.74 10.20 8.45
C VAL A 667 -23.63 9.43 7.49
N ALA A 668 -24.14 10.09 6.43
CA ALA A 668 -25.00 9.45 5.44
C ALA A 668 -24.31 8.29 4.75
N ASN A 669 -23.01 8.44 4.41
CA ASN A 669 -22.22 7.42 3.75
C ASN A 669 -21.93 6.22 4.66
N LEU A 670 -21.65 6.44 5.94
CA LEU A 670 -21.48 5.38 6.93
C LEU A 670 -22.76 4.57 7.13
N LEU A 671 -23.90 5.25 7.25
CA LEU A 671 -25.22 4.60 7.38
C LEU A 671 -25.58 3.78 6.12
N LYS A 672 -25.26 4.30 4.92
CA LYS A 672 -25.44 3.55 3.66
C LYS A 672 -24.59 2.29 3.62
N LEU A 673 -23.31 2.41 3.96
CA LEU A 673 -22.42 1.24 3.98
C LEU A 673 -22.87 0.21 5.02
N TYR A 674 -23.37 0.66 6.19
CA TYR A 674 -23.94 -0.22 7.22
C TYR A 674 -25.05 -1.11 6.67
N VAL A 675 -25.90 -0.56 5.81
CA VAL A 675 -26.98 -1.30 5.14
C VAL A 675 -26.42 -2.17 4.01
N ASP A 676 -25.56 -1.63 3.15
CA ASP A 676 -25.06 -2.29 1.95
C ASP A 676 -24.26 -3.56 2.26
N ILE A 677 -23.55 -3.60 3.39
CA ILE A 677 -22.72 -4.75 3.78
C ILE A 677 -23.52 -6.03 4.09
N GLU A 678 -24.85 -5.95 4.26
CA GLU A 678 -25.72 -7.12 4.46
C GLU A 678 -25.74 -8.04 3.25
N PHE A 679 -25.59 -7.50 2.03
CA PHE A 679 -25.85 -8.19 0.77
C PHE A 679 -24.57 -8.68 0.05
N THR A 680 -23.59 -9.17 0.77
CA THR A 680 -22.29 -9.60 0.18
C THR A 680 -22.30 -11.00 -0.45
N GLY A 681 -23.37 -11.77 -0.30
CA GLY A 681 -23.64 -13.01 -1.06
C GLY A 681 -22.79 -14.25 -0.67
N SER A 682 -21.96 -14.21 0.37
CA SER A 682 -21.09 -15.32 0.77
C SER A 682 -21.27 -15.74 2.23
N ASN A 683 -21.52 -17.03 2.47
CA ASN A 683 -21.76 -17.57 3.82
C ASN A 683 -20.51 -17.53 4.74
N THR A 684 -19.30 -17.45 4.19
CA THR A 684 -18.06 -17.38 4.97
C THR A 684 -17.80 -15.99 5.56
N GLN A 685 -18.55 -14.99 5.12
CA GLN A 685 -18.38 -13.58 5.46
C GLN A 685 -19.42 -13.07 6.48
N PHE A 686 -20.21 -13.98 7.04
CA PHE A 686 -21.29 -13.61 7.96
C PHE A 686 -20.79 -12.79 9.17
N TYR A 687 -19.66 -13.17 9.77
CA TYR A 687 -19.08 -12.45 10.90
C TYR A 687 -18.32 -11.17 10.50
N ASP A 688 -17.86 -11.06 9.24
CA ASP A 688 -17.11 -9.87 8.79
C ASP A 688 -17.98 -8.62 8.84
N LYS A 689 -19.28 -8.73 8.51
CA LYS A 689 -20.22 -7.61 8.59
C LYS A 689 -20.31 -6.99 9.98
N PHE A 690 -20.24 -7.81 11.03
CA PHE A 690 -20.34 -7.32 12.41
C PHE A 690 -19.10 -6.53 12.81
N ASN A 691 -17.90 -6.96 12.40
CA ASN A 691 -16.67 -6.20 12.63
C ASN A 691 -16.70 -4.85 11.89
N ILE A 692 -17.17 -4.82 10.65
CA ILE A 692 -17.31 -3.58 9.88
C ILE A 692 -18.34 -2.66 10.54
N ARG A 693 -19.49 -3.19 10.95
CA ARG A 693 -20.54 -2.44 11.65
C ARG A 693 -20.09 -1.95 13.02
N HIS A 694 -19.20 -2.67 13.69
CA HIS A 694 -18.58 -2.20 14.93
C HIS A 694 -17.79 -0.91 14.70
N HIS A 695 -16.84 -0.92 13.75
CA HIS A 695 -16.07 0.29 13.42
C HIS A 695 -16.97 1.45 12.96
N ILE A 696 -18.02 1.15 12.18
CA ILE A 696 -19.02 2.17 11.80
C ILE A 696 -19.73 2.69 13.06
N GLY A 697 -20.11 1.83 13.99
CA GLY A 697 -20.80 2.20 15.24
C GLY A 697 -19.96 3.13 16.11
N GLU A 698 -18.69 2.79 16.33
CA GLU A 698 -17.74 3.64 17.08
C GLU A 698 -17.51 4.99 16.39
N MET A 699 -17.40 4.99 15.06
CA MET A 699 -17.35 6.22 14.27
C MET A 699 -18.60 7.09 14.44
N LEU A 700 -19.78 6.47 14.38
CA LEU A 700 -21.05 7.16 14.54
C LEU A 700 -21.21 7.74 15.94
N GLU A 701 -20.76 7.05 16.98
CA GLU A 701 -20.76 7.56 18.36
C GLU A 701 -19.86 8.81 18.48
N TYR A 702 -18.64 8.75 17.91
CA TYR A 702 -17.74 9.90 17.88
C TYR A 702 -18.39 11.10 17.13
N LEU A 703 -18.96 10.86 15.95
CA LEU A 703 -19.61 11.90 15.14
C LEU A 703 -20.85 12.48 15.82
N TRP A 704 -21.59 11.68 16.62
CA TRP A 704 -22.71 12.16 17.41
C TRP A 704 -22.31 13.20 18.44
N SER A 705 -21.09 13.11 18.96
CA SER A 705 -20.53 14.10 19.90
C SER A 705 -20.28 15.47 19.23
N ILE A 706 -20.15 15.52 17.89
CA ILE A 706 -19.89 16.73 17.12
C ILE A 706 -21.22 17.36 16.66
N PRO A 707 -21.55 18.59 17.10
CA PRO A 707 -22.87 19.20 16.88
C PRO A 707 -23.33 19.24 15.42
N VAL A 708 -22.44 19.53 14.47
CA VAL A 708 -22.78 19.62 13.05
C VAL A 708 -23.19 18.26 12.47
N HIS A 709 -22.45 17.20 12.80
CA HIS A 709 -22.76 15.84 12.34
C HIS A 709 -24.08 15.34 12.96
N ARG A 710 -24.31 15.60 14.26
CA ARG A 710 -25.55 15.26 14.93
C ARG A 710 -26.75 15.98 14.29
N ALA A 711 -26.63 17.25 13.96
CA ALA A 711 -27.68 18.01 13.29
C ALA A 711 -28.01 17.44 11.90
N ASN A 712 -26.98 17.15 11.11
CA ASN A 712 -27.15 16.55 9.78
C ASN A 712 -27.74 15.14 9.85
N TRP A 713 -27.34 14.33 10.83
CA TRP A 713 -27.93 13.02 11.05
C TRP A 713 -29.41 13.11 11.40
N LYS A 714 -29.80 14.02 12.27
CA LYS A 714 -31.22 14.25 12.62
C LYS A 714 -32.06 14.69 11.40
N ALA A 715 -31.50 15.56 10.57
CA ALA A 715 -32.18 15.99 9.32
C ALA A 715 -32.40 14.79 8.38
N LEU A 716 -31.33 14.02 8.10
CA LEU A 716 -31.37 12.80 7.27
C LEU A 716 -32.40 11.78 7.80
N ALA A 717 -32.38 11.50 9.10
CA ALA A 717 -33.28 10.55 9.72
C ALA A 717 -34.76 10.97 9.64
N ASN A 718 -35.03 12.25 9.70
CA ASN A 718 -36.39 12.76 9.55
C ASN A 718 -36.88 12.77 8.10
N GLU A 719 -36.02 13.12 7.15
CA GLU A 719 -36.33 13.14 5.72
C GLU A 719 -36.50 11.73 5.14
N GLN A 720 -35.70 10.78 5.58
CA GLN A 720 -35.66 9.40 5.07
C GLN A 720 -36.21 8.37 6.05
N ALA A 721 -37.07 8.79 6.95
CA ALA A 721 -37.59 7.97 8.05
C ALA A 721 -38.29 6.69 7.57
N ASP A 722 -39.08 6.77 6.48
CA ASP A 722 -39.82 5.68 5.84
C ASP A 722 -39.04 5.02 4.67
N GLY A 723 -37.85 5.51 4.37
CA GLY A 723 -37.03 5.05 3.26
C GLY A 723 -35.76 4.34 3.73
N PHE A 724 -34.61 4.93 3.36
CA PHE A 724 -33.29 4.40 3.67
C PHE A 724 -33.03 4.26 5.18
N TYR A 725 -33.43 5.26 5.99
CA TYR A 725 -33.19 5.24 7.42
C TYR A 725 -33.98 4.14 8.15
N LEU A 726 -35.16 3.79 7.65
CA LEU A 726 -35.93 2.63 8.14
C LEU A 726 -35.16 1.31 7.95
N LYS A 727 -34.50 1.15 6.79
CA LYS A 727 -33.64 -0.02 6.54
C LYS A 727 -32.48 -0.10 7.52
N PHE A 728 -31.83 1.03 7.79
CA PHE A 728 -30.76 1.11 8.79
C PHE A 728 -31.26 0.69 10.18
N VAL A 729 -32.41 1.23 10.66
CA VAL A 729 -32.99 0.88 11.96
C VAL A 729 -33.34 -0.62 12.00
N ASN A 730 -33.91 -1.16 10.93
CA ASN A 730 -34.22 -2.58 10.86
C ASN A 730 -32.96 -3.47 10.97
N MET A 731 -31.85 -3.12 10.29
CA MET A 731 -30.59 -3.86 10.40
C MET A 731 -30.00 -3.74 11.80
N LEU A 732 -30.02 -2.54 12.40
CA LEU A 732 -29.55 -2.31 13.76
C LEU A 732 -30.29 -3.19 14.79
N VAL A 733 -31.62 -3.27 14.68
CA VAL A 733 -32.46 -4.13 15.55
C VAL A 733 -32.15 -5.62 15.30
N ASN A 734 -32.00 -6.04 14.05
CA ASN A 734 -31.63 -7.42 13.72
C ASN A 734 -30.31 -7.84 14.33
N ASP A 735 -29.28 -7.00 14.19
CA ASP A 735 -27.97 -7.27 14.74
C ASP A 735 -27.99 -7.32 16.27
N ALA A 736 -28.69 -6.38 16.89
CA ALA A 736 -28.84 -6.37 18.36
C ALA A 736 -29.51 -7.65 18.87
N ILE A 737 -30.60 -8.09 18.24
CA ILE A 737 -31.30 -9.34 18.58
C ILE A 737 -30.35 -10.54 18.41
N TYR A 738 -29.70 -10.66 17.27
CA TYR A 738 -28.83 -11.80 16.98
C TYR A 738 -27.65 -11.91 17.97
N LEU A 739 -26.92 -10.81 18.15
CA LEU A 739 -25.69 -10.78 18.97
C LEU A 739 -25.99 -10.99 20.46
N LEU A 740 -27.06 -10.36 20.98
CA LEU A 740 -27.46 -10.57 22.36
C LEU A 740 -28.02 -11.95 22.60
N ASP A 741 -28.80 -12.51 21.69
CA ASP A 741 -29.33 -13.87 21.80
C ASP A 741 -28.21 -14.92 21.83
N GLU A 742 -27.21 -14.79 20.95
CA GLU A 742 -26.03 -15.67 20.97
C GLU A 742 -25.20 -15.47 22.25
N GLY A 743 -24.97 -14.25 22.68
CA GLY A 743 -24.28 -13.96 23.94
C GLY A 743 -25.00 -14.54 25.15
N MET A 744 -26.32 -14.39 25.23
CA MET A 744 -27.13 -14.94 26.32
C MET A 744 -27.19 -16.46 26.34
N LYS A 745 -27.10 -17.13 25.20
CA LYS A 745 -26.96 -18.58 25.13
C LYS A 745 -25.58 -19.06 25.57
N LYS A 746 -24.54 -18.31 25.25
CA LYS A 746 -23.14 -18.66 25.57
C LYS A 746 -22.77 -18.40 27.04
N LEU A 747 -23.35 -17.40 27.70
CA LEU A 747 -23.07 -17.09 29.09
C LEU A 747 -23.29 -18.26 30.07
N PRO A 748 -24.43 -19.00 30.01
CA PRO A 748 -24.62 -20.19 30.82
C PRO A 748 -23.60 -21.31 30.53
N GLU A 749 -23.29 -21.57 29.27
CA GLU A 749 -22.30 -22.59 28.85
C GLU A 749 -20.92 -22.31 29.46
N VAL A 750 -20.46 -21.05 29.36
CA VAL A 750 -19.19 -20.61 29.95
C VAL A 750 -19.22 -20.73 31.48
N ARG A 751 -20.31 -20.32 32.12
CA ARG A 751 -20.46 -20.42 33.58
C ARG A 751 -20.39 -21.86 34.04
N GLU A 752 -21.19 -22.76 33.44
CA GLU A 752 -21.26 -24.18 33.82
C GLU A 752 -19.89 -24.88 33.69
N THR A 753 -19.14 -24.55 32.62
CA THR A 753 -17.80 -25.09 32.45
C THR A 753 -16.82 -24.54 33.48
N LEU A 754 -16.88 -23.27 33.83
CA LEU A 754 -16.04 -22.65 34.88
C LEU A 754 -16.38 -23.21 36.25
N GLU A 755 -17.66 -23.39 36.56
CA GLU A 755 -18.12 -24.02 37.83
C GLU A 755 -17.67 -25.49 37.92
N ALA A 756 -17.68 -26.22 36.81
CA ALA A 756 -17.17 -27.59 36.76
C ALA A 756 -15.65 -27.66 36.99
N MET A 757 -14.89 -26.68 36.49
CA MET A 757 -13.44 -26.58 36.70
C MET A 757 -13.10 -26.18 38.14
N ASP A 758 -13.93 -25.38 38.82
CA ASP A 758 -13.75 -24.99 40.24
C ASP A 758 -13.93 -26.20 41.20
N ASN A 759 -14.66 -27.26 40.77
CA ASN A 759 -14.76 -28.51 41.52
C ASN A 759 -13.56 -29.41 41.19
N ILE A 760 -12.41 -29.11 41.82
CA ILE A 760 -11.10 -29.72 41.55
C ILE A 760 -11.13 -31.23 41.61
N ASP A 761 -11.87 -31.84 42.54
CA ASP A 761 -11.93 -33.30 42.73
C ASP A 761 -12.68 -33.96 41.56
N MET A 762 -13.81 -33.41 41.16
CA MET A 762 -14.54 -33.90 39.98
C MET A 762 -13.81 -33.63 38.68
N TRP A 763 -13.17 -32.45 38.53
CA TRP A 763 -12.42 -32.11 37.34
C TRP A 763 -11.23 -33.06 37.13
N ASN A 764 -10.44 -33.31 38.16
CA ASN A 764 -9.28 -34.19 38.11
C ASN A 764 -9.64 -35.67 37.97
N SER A 765 -10.89 -36.08 38.25
CA SER A 765 -11.37 -37.45 37.98
C SER A 765 -11.70 -37.73 36.53
N GLN A 766 -11.80 -36.71 35.66
CA GLN A 766 -12.07 -36.86 34.24
C GLN A 766 -10.78 -37.30 33.47
N PRO A 767 -10.92 -38.03 32.37
CA PRO A 767 -9.77 -38.34 31.50
C PRO A 767 -9.08 -37.07 31.03
N PRO A 768 -7.74 -37.02 30.96
CA PRO A 768 -7.00 -35.84 30.54
C PRO A 768 -7.39 -35.30 29.16
N GLN A 769 -7.84 -36.20 28.28
CA GLN A 769 -8.31 -35.82 26.95
C GLN A 769 -9.64 -35.06 27.01
N GLU A 770 -10.59 -35.50 27.83
CA GLU A 770 -11.86 -34.79 28.03
C GLU A 770 -11.67 -33.43 28.69
N GLN A 771 -10.74 -33.34 29.66
CA GLN A 771 -10.36 -32.05 30.25
C GLN A 771 -9.84 -31.09 29.20
N SER A 772 -8.92 -31.54 28.34
CA SER A 772 -8.33 -30.72 27.28
C SER A 772 -9.38 -30.28 26.24
N GLU A 773 -10.28 -31.16 25.85
CA GLU A 773 -11.36 -30.85 24.90
C GLU A 773 -12.34 -29.80 25.50
N ARG A 774 -12.76 -29.99 26.76
CA ARG A 774 -13.61 -29.01 27.46
C ARG A 774 -12.93 -27.66 27.67
N GLU A 775 -11.65 -27.63 28.02
CA GLU A 775 -10.88 -26.38 28.10
C GLU A 775 -10.77 -25.69 26.75
N GLN A 776 -10.60 -26.43 25.66
CA GLN A 776 -10.55 -25.87 24.32
C GLN A 776 -11.92 -25.30 23.92
N GLN A 777 -12.99 -26.02 24.22
CA GLN A 777 -14.36 -25.57 23.98
C GLN A 777 -14.70 -24.32 24.79
N LEU A 778 -14.33 -24.31 26.10
CA LEU A 778 -14.49 -23.12 26.93
C LEU A 778 -13.83 -21.88 26.30
N ARG A 779 -12.57 -22.01 25.84
CA ARG A 779 -11.84 -20.88 25.24
C ARG A 779 -12.51 -20.37 23.97
N GLN A 780 -12.97 -21.29 23.13
CA GLN A 780 -13.74 -20.90 21.94
C GLN A 780 -15.02 -20.16 22.32
N SER A 781 -15.78 -20.69 23.29
CA SER A 781 -17.01 -20.06 23.76
C SER A 781 -16.73 -18.70 24.42
N GLU A 782 -15.64 -18.56 25.19
CA GLU A 782 -15.22 -17.26 25.78
C GLU A 782 -14.84 -16.23 24.72
N ASP A 783 -14.12 -16.62 23.66
CA ASP A 783 -13.71 -15.71 22.59
C ASP A 783 -14.92 -15.26 21.77
N ILE A 784 -15.83 -16.17 21.42
CA ILE A 784 -17.09 -15.84 20.73
C ILE A 784 -17.93 -14.92 21.61
N LEU A 785 -18.16 -15.29 22.88
CA LEU A 785 -18.93 -14.50 23.83
C LEU A 785 -18.41 -13.08 23.98
N ARG A 786 -17.10 -12.92 24.10
CA ARG A 786 -16.47 -11.59 24.19
C ARG A 786 -16.73 -10.77 22.94
N GLN A 787 -16.59 -11.38 21.77
CA GLN A 787 -16.83 -10.70 20.50
C GLN A 787 -18.30 -10.31 20.35
N ASP A 788 -19.23 -11.24 20.60
CA ASP A 788 -20.67 -10.98 20.45
C ASP A 788 -21.17 -9.90 21.39
N LEU A 789 -20.74 -9.92 22.68
CA LEU A 789 -21.14 -8.90 23.64
C LEU A 789 -20.51 -7.54 23.38
N LEU A 790 -19.26 -7.49 22.91
CA LEU A 790 -18.64 -6.23 22.48
C LEU A 790 -19.44 -5.59 21.34
N LEU A 791 -19.77 -6.38 20.32
CA LEU A 791 -20.57 -5.92 19.18
C LEU A 791 -21.99 -5.52 19.59
N ALA A 792 -22.64 -6.31 20.45
CA ALA A 792 -23.99 -6.04 20.95
C ALA A 792 -24.04 -4.71 21.74
N ASN A 793 -23.05 -4.45 22.59
CA ASN A 793 -22.97 -3.21 23.35
C ASN A 793 -22.99 -1.97 22.43
N VAL A 794 -22.19 -1.99 21.35
CA VAL A 794 -22.17 -0.87 20.38
C VAL A 794 -23.53 -0.64 19.76
N HIS A 795 -24.31 -1.70 19.46
CA HIS A 795 -25.65 -1.56 18.88
C HIS A 795 -26.66 -1.00 19.88
N ILE A 796 -26.58 -1.42 21.14
CA ILE A 796 -27.44 -0.89 22.20
C ILE A 796 -27.07 0.55 22.55
N ASP A 797 -25.78 0.88 22.64
CA ASP A 797 -25.29 2.25 22.83
C ASP A 797 -25.82 3.16 21.72
N LEU A 798 -25.71 2.71 20.43
CA LEU A 798 -26.21 3.41 19.26
C LEU A 798 -27.73 3.65 19.31
N MET A 799 -28.51 2.67 19.73
CA MET A 799 -29.95 2.84 19.92
C MET A 799 -30.27 3.80 21.07
N GLU A 800 -29.56 3.71 22.19
CA GLU A 800 -29.84 4.56 23.37
C GLU A 800 -29.62 6.04 23.04
N TYR A 801 -28.45 6.42 22.51
CA TYR A 801 -28.19 7.83 22.28
C TYR A 801 -28.97 8.39 21.07
N THR A 802 -29.26 7.59 20.04
CA THR A 802 -30.04 8.07 18.86
C THR A 802 -31.52 8.22 19.19
N THR A 803 -32.14 7.27 19.92
CA THR A 803 -33.59 7.36 20.28
C THR A 803 -33.89 8.56 21.15
N ARG A 804 -32.91 9.18 21.81
CA ARG A 804 -33.08 10.42 22.56
C ARG A 804 -33.59 11.57 21.69
N GLU A 805 -33.16 11.63 20.44
CA GLU A 805 -33.44 12.75 19.53
C GLU A 805 -34.04 12.32 18.18
N ILE A 806 -33.93 11.05 17.80
CA ILE A 806 -34.40 10.47 16.53
C ILE A 806 -35.32 9.30 16.86
N THR A 807 -36.62 9.50 16.77
CA THR A 807 -37.62 8.51 17.18
C THR A 807 -38.57 8.09 16.04
N LYS A 808 -38.73 8.91 15.01
CA LYS A 808 -39.72 8.73 13.95
C LYS A 808 -39.67 7.35 13.28
N ALA A 809 -38.45 6.90 12.85
CA ALA A 809 -38.30 5.62 12.17
C ALA A 809 -38.52 4.40 13.09
N PHE A 810 -38.27 4.56 14.39
CA PHE A 810 -38.53 3.51 15.40
C PHE A 810 -40.01 3.32 15.69
N LEU A 811 -40.83 4.37 15.53
CA LEU A 811 -42.24 4.37 15.82
C LEU A 811 -43.11 4.11 14.57
N LEU A 812 -42.53 3.81 13.42
CA LEU A 812 -43.29 3.42 12.25
C LEU A 812 -44.01 2.06 12.45
N PRO A 813 -45.19 1.85 11.86
CA PRO A 813 -45.96 0.61 12.03
C PRO A 813 -45.19 -0.65 11.75
N GLU A 814 -44.22 -0.61 10.80
CA GLU A 814 -43.37 -1.71 10.41
C GLU A 814 -42.33 -2.09 11.47
N MET A 815 -42.00 -1.15 12.36
CA MET A 815 -40.90 -1.30 13.33
C MET A 815 -41.33 -1.33 14.79
N VAL A 816 -42.40 -0.63 15.15
CA VAL A 816 -42.80 -0.39 16.54
C VAL A 816 -43.01 -1.71 17.33
N GLU A 817 -43.72 -2.67 16.75
CA GLU A 817 -43.96 -3.97 17.38
C GLU A 817 -42.66 -4.75 17.57
N ARG A 818 -41.79 -4.72 16.59
CA ARG A 818 -40.52 -5.43 16.61
C ARG A 818 -39.58 -4.88 17.68
N ILE A 819 -39.52 -3.56 17.82
CA ILE A 819 -38.70 -2.91 18.84
C ILE A 819 -39.26 -3.19 20.23
N ALA A 820 -40.60 -3.13 20.38
CA ALA A 820 -41.28 -3.46 21.63
C ALA A 820 -40.96 -4.92 22.07
N THR A 821 -41.08 -5.87 21.13
CA THR A 821 -40.79 -7.29 21.40
C THR A 821 -39.31 -7.49 21.74
N MET A 822 -38.39 -6.84 21.02
CA MET A 822 -36.95 -6.89 21.30
C MET A 822 -36.65 -6.37 22.72
N LEU A 823 -37.16 -5.21 23.08
CA LEU A 823 -36.90 -4.59 24.37
C LEU A 823 -37.49 -5.47 25.52
N ASN A 824 -38.73 -5.99 25.36
CA ASN A 824 -39.33 -6.91 26.32
C ASN A 824 -38.51 -8.19 26.49
N TYR A 825 -38.03 -8.76 25.39
CA TYR A 825 -37.22 -9.97 25.39
C TYR A 825 -35.92 -9.77 26.20
N PHE A 826 -35.21 -8.69 25.96
CA PHE A 826 -33.97 -8.38 26.67
C PHE A 826 -34.24 -7.99 28.13
N LEU A 827 -35.30 -7.24 28.40
CA LEU A 827 -35.71 -6.92 29.77
C LEU A 827 -35.95 -8.20 30.59
N ARG A 828 -36.65 -9.19 30.02
CA ARG A 828 -36.91 -10.49 30.64
C ARG A 828 -35.61 -11.22 31.01
N PHE A 829 -34.59 -11.22 30.16
CA PHE A 829 -33.29 -11.83 30.48
C PHE A 829 -32.55 -11.08 31.58
N LEU A 830 -32.62 -9.76 31.60
CA LEU A 830 -31.87 -8.93 32.54
C LEU A 830 -32.49 -8.95 33.98
N VAL A 831 -33.79 -9.03 34.08
CA VAL A 831 -34.51 -8.93 35.37
C VAL A 831 -35.31 -10.17 35.73
N GLY A 832 -35.70 -10.99 34.75
CA GLY A 832 -36.50 -12.20 34.96
C GLY A 832 -35.75 -13.34 35.65
N PRO A 833 -36.41 -14.51 35.82
CA PRO A 833 -35.83 -15.65 36.52
C PRO A 833 -34.55 -16.18 35.86
N GLU A 834 -34.37 -16.02 34.57
CA GLU A 834 -33.21 -16.43 33.78
C GLU A 834 -31.94 -15.63 34.13
N ARG A 835 -32.03 -14.43 34.71
CA ARG A 835 -30.89 -13.60 35.10
C ARG A 835 -29.84 -14.32 35.98
N LYS A 836 -30.26 -15.34 36.75
CA LYS A 836 -29.35 -16.14 37.56
C LYS A 836 -28.40 -16.98 36.73
N GLN A 837 -28.83 -17.39 35.53
CA GLN A 837 -28.05 -18.18 34.62
C GLN A 837 -26.99 -17.33 33.88
N LEU A 838 -27.19 -16.02 33.80
CA LEU A 838 -26.29 -15.09 33.12
C LEU A 838 -25.18 -14.56 34.04
N LYS A 839 -25.12 -15.01 35.29
CA LYS A 839 -24.04 -14.63 36.22
C LYS A 839 -22.79 -15.42 35.91
N VAL A 840 -21.75 -14.77 35.43
CA VAL A 840 -20.42 -15.32 35.16
C VAL A 840 -19.41 -14.73 36.13
N ARG A 841 -18.32 -15.45 36.35
CA ARG A 841 -17.16 -14.97 37.11
C ARG A 841 -16.40 -13.97 36.23
N ASN A 842 -16.04 -12.78 36.72
CA ASN A 842 -15.37 -11.71 35.99
C ASN A 842 -16.14 -11.27 34.73
N PRO A 843 -17.37 -10.76 34.82
CA PRO A 843 -18.18 -10.39 33.68
C PRO A 843 -17.51 -9.32 32.79
N GLU A 844 -16.69 -8.46 33.37
CA GLU A 844 -15.87 -7.45 32.68
C GLU A 844 -14.94 -8.04 31.62
N LYS A 845 -14.46 -9.29 31.84
CA LYS A 845 -13.64 -10.03 30.86
C LYS A 845 -14.36 -10.20 29.51
N TYR A 846 -15.67 -10.29 29.55
CA TYR A 846 -16.54 -10.50 28.35
C TYR A 846 -17.23 -9.22 27.90
N GLY A 847 -16.98 -8.08 28.54
CA GLY A 847 -17.74 -6.84 28.28
C GLY A 847 -19.20 -6.93 28.73
N TRP A 848 -19.52 -7.85 29.65
CA TRP A 848 -20.87 -8.07 30.17
C TRP A 848 -21.17 -7.16 31.37
N ASP A 849 -21.95 -6.08 31.11
CA ASP A 849 -22.46 -5.20 32.17
C ASP A 849 -24.00 -5.16 32.12
N PRO A 850 -24.67 -6.10 32.81
CA PRO A 850 -26.14 -6.18 32.82
C PRO A 850 -26.82 -4.95 33.42
N ARG A 851 -26.11 -4.19 34.28
CA ARG A 851 -26.67 -2.98 34.90
C ARG A 851 -26.66 -1.80 33.91
N LYS A 852 -25.54 -1.60 33.19
CA LYS A 852 -25.44 -0.61 32.13
C LYS A 852 -26.52 -0.90 31.07
N MET A 853 -26.60 -2.15 30.63
CA MET A 853 -27.56 -2.58 29.60
C MET A 853 -29.00 -2.39 30.05
N LEU A 854 -29.35 -2.72 31.30
CA LEU A 854 -30.68 -2.48 31.84
C LEU A 854 -31.02 -0.99 31.83
N SER A 855 -30.12 -0.14 32.32
CA SER A 855 -30.30 1.32 32.26
C SER A 855 -30.58 1.82 30.84
N GLN A 856 -29.82 1.34 29.84
CA GLN A 856 -29.99 1.72 28.45
C GLN A 856 -31.34 1.27 27.87
N ILE A 857 -31.73 0.04 28.09
CA ILE A 857 -33.03 -0.48 27.65
C ILE A 857 -34.19 0.31 28.27
N MET A 858 -34.12 0.60 29.58
CA MET A 858 -35.13 1.44 30.24
C MET A 858 -35.18 2.85 29.64
N LYS A 859 -34.05 3.45 29.31
CA LYS A 859 -33.98 4.77 28.64
C LYS A 859 -34.57 4.72 27.23
N ILE A 860 -34.29 3.67 26.45
CA ILE A 860 -34.88 3.50 25.11
C ILE A 860 -36.44 3.43 25.22
N TYR A 861 -36.99 2.67 26.19
CA TYR A 861 -38.43 2.66 26.44
C TYR A 861 -38.98 4.07 26.71
N MET A 862 -38.31 4.82 27.58
CA MET A 862 -38.75 6.19 27.93
C MET A 862 -38.67 7.15 26.75
N HIS A 863 -37.58 7.10 25.96
CA HIS A 863 -37.41 7.95 24.77
C HIS A 863 -38.52 7.71 23.76
N LEU A 864 -38.84 6.44 23.48
CA LEU A 864 -39.88 6.09 22.53
C LEU A 864 -41.26 6.38 23.08
N ALA A 865 -41.53 6.12 24.37
CA ALA A 865 -42.81 6.43 24.99
C ALA A 865 -43.13 7.95 24.98
N VAL A 866 -42.12 8.79 25.34
CA VAL A 866 -42.24 10.26 25.29
C VAL A 866 -42.53 10.77 23.89
N ALA A 867 -41.92 10.13 22.87
CA ALA A 867 -42.15 10.51 21.48
C ALA A 867 -43.50 10.04 20.98
N ASP A 868 -43.94 8.84 21.33
CA ASP A 868 -45.20 8.24 20.95
C ASP A 868 -46.40 9.04 21.47
N GLU A 869 -46.31 9.62 22.69
CA GLU A 869 -47.32 10.52 23.25
C GLU A 869 -47.56 11.78 22.43
N LYS A 870 -46.66 12.18 21.56
CA LYS A 870 -46.75 13.36 20.71
C LYS A 870 -47.31 13.03 19.33
N VAL A 871 -47.45 11.75 19.02
CA VAL A 871 -48.01 11.27 17.73
C VAL A 871 -49.47 10.93 17.92
N GLU A 872 -50.32 11.50 17.10
CA GLU A 872 -51.78 11.22 17.12
C GLU A 872 -51.96 9.74 16.71
N GLY A 873 -52.50 8.90 17.61
CA GLY A 873 -52.64 7.46 17.38
C GLY A 873 -51.38 6.63 17.67
N GLY A 874 -50.49 7.11 18.53
CA GLY A 874 -49.27 6.38 18.94
C GLY A 874 -49.59 4.98 19.47
N ASN A 875 -48.80 4.00 19.07
CA ASN A 875 -49.01 2.56 19.31
C ASN A 875 -47.88 1.88 20.13
N PHE A 876 -46.85 2.59 20.56
CA PHE A 876 -45.74 1.99 21.20
C PHE A 876 -46.09 1.30 22.53
N GLY A 877 -46.83 1.99 23.39
CA GLY A 877 -47.30 1.42 24.65
C GLY A 877 -48.17 0.18 24.45
N SER A 878 -49.10 0.20 23.51
CA SER A 878 -49.92 -0.94 23.11
C SER A 878 -49.06 -2.11 22.57
N SER A 879 -48.10 -1.83 21.72
CA SER A 879 -47.17 -2.85 21.18
C SER A 879 -46.31 -3.51 22.28
N VAL A 880 -45.85 -2.75 23.27
CA VAL A 880 -45.17 -3.29 24.47
C VAL A 880 -46.10 -4.20 25.25
N ALA A 881 -47.33 -3.78 25.51
CA ALA A 881 -48.32 -4.49 26.35
C ALA A 881 -48.84 -5.77 25.69
N ARG A 882 -49.00 -5.79 24.35
CA ARG A 882 -49.52 -6.91 23.57
C ARG A 882 -48.53 -8.05 23.32
N ASP A 883 -47.22 -7.90 23.67
CA ASP A 883 -46.25 -8.97 23.51
C ASP A 883 -46.44 -10.07 24.59
N GLY A 884 -47.38 -10.97 24.30
CA GLY A 884 -47.75 -12.08 25.21
C GLY A 884 -46.63 -13.08 25.52
N ARG A 885 -45.46 -12.98 24.86
CA ARG A 885 -44.32 -13.90 25.07
C ARG A 885 -43.33 -13.38 26.09
N SER A 886 -43.05 -12.09 26.07
CA SER A 886 -41.96 -11.48 26.87
C SER A 886 -42.42 -10.38 27.81
N TYR A 887 -43.63 -9.83 27.62
CA TYR A 887 -44.19 -8.82 28.53
C TYR A 887 -44.75 -9.47 29.80
N SER A 888 -44.43 -8.89 30.93
CA SER A 888 -45.07 -9.15 32.22
C SER A 888 -44.99 -7.88 33.09
N HIS A 889 -46.06 -7.48 33.72
CA HIS A 889 -46.04 -6.32 34.57
C HIS A 889 -45.04 -6.44 35.71
N GLU A 890 -44.87 -7.66 36.28
CA GLU A 890 -43.88 -7.94 37.33
C GLU A 890 -42.43 -7.69 36.89
N LEU A 891 -42.12 -7.93 35.60
CA LEU A 891 -40.77 -7.66 35.09
C LEU A 891 -40.44 -6.17 35.07
N PHE A 892 -41.38 -5.33 34.73
CA PHE A 892 -41.21 -3.87 34.75
C PHE A 892 -41.06 -3.33 36.17
N LEU A 893 -41.85 -3.84 37.15
CA LEU A 893 -41.70 -3.51 38.57
C LEU A 893 -40.35 -3.98 39.15
N GLU A 894 -39.90 -5.18 38.77
CA GLU A 894 -38.58 -5.66 39.20
C GLU A 894 -37.47 -4.81 38.55
N ALA A 895 -37.61 -4.39 37.27
CA ALA A 895 -36.67 -3.50 36.62
C ALA A 895 -36.57 -2.16 37.35
N GLN A 896 -37.69 -1.56 37.72
CA GLN A 896 -37.73 -0.33 38.50
C GLN A 896 -37.03 -0.53 39.87
N THR A 897 -37.34 -1.60 40.59
CA THR A 897 -36.75 -1.93 41.90
C THR A 897 -35.22 -2.06 41.78
N ILE A 898 -34.73 -2.71 40.74
CA ILE A 898 -33.29 -2.84 40.47
C ILE A 898 -32.67 -1.47 40.13
N ALA A 899 -33.34 -0.66 39.28
CA ALA A 899 -32.86 0.65 38.91
C ALA A 899 -32.75 1.58 40.13
N GLU A 900 -33.74 1.61 41.01
CA GLU A 900 -33.72 2.39 42.25
C GLU A 900 -32.62 1.91 43.21
N LYS A 901 -32.54 0.60 43.40
CA LYS A 901 -31.55 -0.03 44.31
C LYS A 901 -30.11 0.29 43.94
N TYR A 902 -29.78 0.33 42.66
CA TYR A 902 -28.43 0.53 42.17
C TYR A 902 -28.18 1.93 41.61
N GLY A 903 -29.20 2.83 41.62
CA GLY A 903 -29.07 4.20 41.12
C GLY A 903 -28.80 4.25 39.64
N LEU A 904 -29.46 3.40 38.83
CA LEU A 904 -29.22 3.26 37.38
C LEU A 904 -29.84 4.39 36.59
N LEU A 905 -30.86 5.03 37.10
CA LEU A 905 -31.63 6.14 36.51
C LEU A 905 -31.64 7.34 37.45
N SER A 906 -31.78 8.53 36.91
CA SER A 906 -32.01 9.74 37.71
C SER A 906 -33.41 9.71 38.37
N VAL A 907 -33.66 10.58 39.37
CA VAL A 907 -34.94 10.67 40.03
C VAL A 907 -36.08 10.91 39.05
N ASN A 908 -35.93 11.85 38.15
CA ASN A 908 -36.96 12.19 37.16
C ASN A 908 -37.20 11.02 36.18
N GLU A 909 -36.18 10.30 35.78
CA GLU A 909 -36.30 9.12 34.92
C GLU A 909 -37.05 7.99 35.62
N ASN A 910 -36.77 7.76 36.90
CA ASN A 910 -37.48 6.75 37.72
C ASN A 910 -38.97 7.10 37.86
N GLU A 911 -39.30 8.37 38.13
CA GLU A 911 -40.67 8.84 38.20
C GLU A 911 -41.40 8.66 36.86
N TYR A 912 -40.76 9.00 35.75
CA TYR A 912 -41.34 8.80 34.45
C TYR A 912 -41.56 7.33 34.13
N PHE A 913 -40.57 6.48 34.44
CA PHE A 913 -40.69 5.02 34.21
C PHE A 913 -41.81 4.40 35.02
N ALA A 914 -42.02 4.84 36.29
CA ALA A 914 -43.16 4.44 37.10
C ALA A 914 -44.50 4.81 36.43
N SER A 915 -44.64 6.07 35.94
CA SER A 915 -45.82 6.51 35.23
C SER A 915 -46.02 5.70 33.92
N PHE A 916 -44.94 5.32 33.23
CA PHE A 916 -45.03 4.47 32.05
C PHE A 916 -45.55 3.07 32.38
N ILE A 917 -45.14 2.46 33.50
CA ILE A 917 -45.66 1.17 33.96
C ILE A 917 -47.17 1.25 34.25
N GLU A 918 -47.65 2.32 34.89
CA GLU A 918 -49.07 2.52 35.14
C GLU A 918 -49.89 2.64 33.83
N LYS A 919 -49.32 3.35 32.82
CA LYS A 919 -49.94 3.46 31.48
C LYS A 919 -50.01 2.12 30.79
N LEU A 920 -48.92 1.30 30.86
CA LEU A 920 -48.94 -0.06 30.28
C LEU A 920 -50.00 -0.92 30.91
N GLN A 921 -50.16 -0.86 32.27
CA GLN A 921 -51.22 -1.61 32.94
C GLN A 921 -52.63 -1.17 32.49
N SER A 922 -52.82 0.13 32.35
CA SER A 922 -54.09 0.69 31.80
C SER A 922 -54.38 0.24 30.37
N GLN A 923 -53.30 0.15 29.55
CA GLN A 923 -53.40 -0.31 28.18
C GLN A 923 -53.75 -1.79 28.10
N VAL A 924 -53.12 -2.67 28.87
CA VAL A 924 -53.48 -4.08 28.95
C VAL A 924 -54.94 -4.28 29.33
N ALA A 925 -55.45 -3.48 30.32
CA ALA A 925 -56.87 -3.51 30.69
C ALA A 925 -57.83 -3.02 29.61
N ALA A 926 -57.38 -2.05 28.81
CA ALA A 926 -58.15 -1.53 27.66
C ALA A 926 -58.19 -2.54 26.50
N ASP A 927 -57.01 -3.14 26.17
CA ASP A 927 -56.88 -4.13 25.10
C ASP A 927 -57.68 -5.41 25.45
N ALA A 928 -57.67 -5.88 26.69
CA ALA A 928 -58.47 -7.03 27.14
C ALA A 928 -59.97 -6.77 27.00
N LYS A 929 -60.41 -5.54 27.29
CA LYS A 929 -61.84 -5.17 27.08
C LYS A 929 -62.17 -5.07 25.56
N GLU A 930 -61.26 -4.58 24.76
CA GLU A 930 -61.46 -4.51 23.30
C GLU A 930 -61.51 -5.90 22.69
N GLU A 931 -60.64 -6.84 23.14
CA GLU A 931 -60.69 -8.24 22.72
C GLU A 931 -61.98 -8.93 23.16
N GLU A 932 -62.49 -8.68 24.36
CA GLU A 932 -63.78 -9.19 24.85
C GLU A 932 -64.96 -8.63 24.03
N MET A 933 -64.87 -7.37 23.63
CA MET A 933 -65.89 -6.72 22.80
C MET A 933 -65.87 -7.22 21.34
N LEU A 934 -64.71 -7.49 20.78
CA LEU A 934 -64.54 -7.96 19.39
C LEU A 934 -65.04 -9.42 19.23
N GLY A 935 -64.88 -10.24 20.28
CA GLY A 935 -65.26 -11.67 20.22
C GLY A 935 -64.44 -12.44 19.21
N GLU A 936 -65.04 -13.48 18.61
CA GLU A 936 -64.31 -14.32 17.64
C GLU A 936 -64.17 -13.56 16.29
N ILE A 937 -62.90 -13.25 15.90
CA ILE A 937 -62.58 -12.55 14.66
C ILE A 937 -62.67 -13.53 13.50
N PRO A 938 -63.39 -13.21 12.39
CA PRO A 938 -63.42 -14.05 11.21
C PRO A 938 -62.03 -14.31 10.63
N ASP A 939 -61.75 -15.57 10.28
CA ASP A 939 -60.41 -15.98 9.73
C ASP A 939 -60.01 -15.13 8.50
N GLU A 940 -60.98 -14.69 7.69
CA GLU A 940 -60.72 -13.86 6.50
C GLU A 940 -60.15 -12.47 6.81
N PHE A 941 -60.28 -12.02 8.04
CA PHE A 941 -59.81 -10.72 8.51
C PHE A 941 -58.49 -10.80 9.22
N LEU A 942 -57.99 -12.03 9.48
CA LEU A 942 -56.73 -12.27 10.15
C LEU A 942 -55.54 -12.30 9.18
N ASP A 943 -54.48 -11.66 9.56
CA ASP A 943 -53.18 -11.77 8.83
C ASP A 943 -52.67 -13.22 8.85
N PRO A 944 -52.34 -13.83 7.71
CA PRO A 944 -51.96 -15.24 7.65
C PRO A 944 -50.63 -15.58 8.34
N ILE A 945 -49.79 -14.58 8.63
CA ILE A 945 -48.50 -14.77 9.31
C ILE A 945 -48.61 -14.44 10.81
N GLN A 946 -49.27 -13.32 11.14
CA GLN A 946 -49.34 -12.85 12.55
C GLN A 946 -50.60 -13.32 13.29
N TYR A 947 -51.62 -13.75 12.59
CA TYR A 947 -52.91 -14.09 13.17
C TYR A 947 -53.57 -12.93 13.97
N THR A 948 -53.29 -11.71 13.54
CA THR A 948 -53.89 -10.47 14.07
C THR A 948 -54.89 -9.88 13.08
N LEU A 949 -55.83 -9.10 13.55
CA LEU A 949 -56.79 -8.38 12.68
C LEU A 949 -56.03 -7.43 11.74
N MET A 950 -56.25 -7.59 10.42
CA MET A 950 -55.64 -6.70 9.41
C MET A 950 -56.20 -5.28 9.50
N THR A 951 -55.34 -4.30 9.46
CA THR A 951 -55.68 -2.88 9.46
C THR A 951 -55.62 -2.26 8.05
N ASP A 952 -54.68 -2.70 7.25
CA ASP A 952 -54.53 -2.27 5.85
C ASP A 952 -54.18 -3.45 4.93
N PRO A 953 -55.21 -4.27 4.56
CA PRO A 953 -54.97 -5.47 3.76
C PRO A 953 -54.47 -5.16 2.36
N VAL A 954 -53.44 -5.90 1.91
CA VAL A 954 -52.85 -5.82 0.58
C VAL A 954 -52.74 -7.21 -0.05
N ILE A 955 -52.88 -7.25 -1.40
CA ILE A 955 -52.69 -8.48 -2.18
C ILE A 955 -51.25 -8.54 -2.68
N LEU A 956 -50.58 -9.68 -2.47
CA LEU A 956 -49.30 -9.98 -3.07
C LEU A 956 -49.53 -10.44 -4.52
N PRO A 957 -48.94 -9.77 -5.54
CA PRO A 957 -49.29 -10.03 -6.94
C PRO A 957 -48.96 -11.44 -7.42
N SER A 958 -47.91 -12.06 -6.87
CA SER A 958 -47.41 -13.37 -7.29
C SER A 958 -48.11 -14.55 -6.62
N SER A 959 -48.28 -14.54 -5.31
CA SER A 959 -48.96 -15.60 -4.54
C SER A 959 -50.49 -15.42 -4.45
N LYS A 960 -51.03 -14.22 -4.75
CA LYS A 960 -52.41 -13.83 -4.54
C LYS A 960 -52.85 -13.87 -3.07
N MET A 961 -51.94 -13.98 -2.15
CA MET A 961 -52.24 -13.95 -0.72
C MET A 961 -52.57 -12.54 -0.28
N VAL A 962 -53.51 -12.42 0.65
CA VAL A 962 -53.88 -11.16 1.29
C VAL A 962 -53.25 -11.14 2.68
N MET A 963 -52.61 -10.05 3.05
CA MET A 963 -52.04 -9.86 4.37
C MET A 963 -51.96 -8.38 4.74
N ASP A 964 -51.64 -8.06 5.99
CA ASP A 964 -51.50 -6.68 6.41
C ASP A 964 -50.28 -6.02 5.77
N ARG A 965 -50.44 -4.76 5.33
CA ARG A 965 -49.38 -3.98 4.70
C ARG A 965 -48.14 -3.89 5.61
N SER A 966 -48.32 -3.63 6.91
CA SER A 966 -47.22 -3.48 7.85
C SER A 966 -46.40 -4.78 7.99
N THR A 967 -47.08 -5.93 7.95
CA THR A 967 -46.44 -7.26 8.03
C THR A 967 -45.61 -7.54 6.81
N ILE A 968 -46.11 -7.31 5.59
CA ILE A 968 -45.34 -7.56 4.38
C ILE A 968 -44.23 -6.52 4.17
N GLN A 969 -44.44 -5.26 4.48
CA GLN A 969 -43.42 -4.24 4.38
C GLN A 969 -42.24 -4.55 5.33
N ARG A 970 -42.52 -5.00 6.54
CA ARG A 970 -41.51 -5.49 7.48
C ARG A 970 -40.69 -6.66 6.92
N HIS A 971 -41.35 -7.63 6.27
CA HIS A 971 -40.65 -8.73 5.60
C HIS A 971 -39.74 -8.20 4.49
N LEU A 972 -40.24 -7.28 3.66
CA LEU A 972 -39.51 -6.69 2.53
C LEU A 972 -38.31 -5.80 2.94
N LEU A 973 -38.22 -5.37 4.20
CA LEU A 973 -37.03 -4.69 4.72
C LEU A 973 -35.82 -5.61 4.81
N SER A 974 -36.05 -6.93 4.99
CA SER A 974 -35.00 -7.93 5.16
C SER A 974 -34.84 -8.80 3.92
N ASP A 975 -35.94 -9.19 3.25
CA ASP A 975 -35.95 -10.06 2.07
C ASP A 975 -36.97 -9.53 1.04
N GLN A 976 -36.51 -9.14 -0.13
CA GLN A 976 -37.35 -8.61 -1.21
C GLN A 976 -38.05 -9.73 -2.02
N THR A 977 -38.58 -10.70 -1.31
CA THR A 977 -39.31 -11.81 -1.90
C THR A 977 -40.68 -12.00 -1.26
N ASP A 978 -41.59 -12.61 -2.00
CA ASP A 978 -42.91 -13.02 -1.51
C ASP A 978 -42.73 -14.20 -0.52
N PRO A 979 -43.15 -14.08 0.75
CA PRO A 979 -42.90 -15.09 1.78
C PRO A 979 -43.55 -16.45 1.49
N PHE A 980 -44.50 -16.53 0.57
CA PHE A 980 -45.25 -17.77 0.24
C PHE A 980 -44.60 -18.54 -0.93
N ASN A 981 -44.02 -17.85 -1.93
CA ASN A 981 -43.48 -18.48 -3.13
C ASN A 981 -42.09 -18.02 -3.55
N ARG A 982 -41.43 -17.14 -2.75
CA ARG A 982 -40.06 -16.62 -2.96
C ARG A 982 -39.84 -15.88 -4.29
N SER A 983 -40.91 -15.46 -4.97
CA SER A 983 -40.76 -14.62 -6.15
C SER A 983 -40.39 -13.18 -5.74
N LYS A 984 -39.67 -12.47 -6.62
CA LYS A 984 -39.24 -11.10 -6.35
C LYS A 984 -40.47 -10.21 -6.06
N LEU A 985 -40.45 -9.48 -4.96
CA LEU A 985 -41.49 -8.62 -4.50
C LEU A 985 -40.89 -7.32 -3.95
N THR A 986 -41.42 -6.18 -4.35
CA THR A 986 -41.03 -4.85 -3.87
C THR A 986 -42.27 -4.10 -3.33
N PRO A 987 -42.12 -3.11 -2.44
CA PRO A 987 -43.24 -2.41 -1.83
C PRO A 987 -44.21 -1.74 -2.83
N ASP A 988 -43.69 -1.27 -3.95
CA ASP A 988 -44.47 -0.66 -5.05
C ASP A 988 -45.33 -1.65 -5.83
N MET A 989 -45.08 -2.95 -5.70
CA MET A 989 -45.85 -4.02 -6.34
C MET A 989 -47.09 -4.42 -5.53
N LEU A 990 -47.22 -3.98 -4.27
CA LEU A 990 -48.32 -4.33 -3.39
C LEU A 990 -49.65 -3.68 -3.84
N LEU A 991 -50.68 -4.49 -4.00
CA LEU A 991 -52.01 -4.00 -4.45
C LEU A 991 -52.96 -3.84 -3.24
N PRO A 992 -53.51 -2.64 -2.99
CA PRO A 992 -54.45 -2.45 -1.88
C PRO A 992 -55.71 -3.31 -2.06
N GLU A 993 -56.12 -4.02 -1.01
CA GLU A 993 -57.39 -4.77 -1.00
C GLU A 993 -58.49 -3.92 -0.34
N VAL A 994 -59.04 -3.00 -1.12
CA VAL A 994 -60.03 -1.97 -0.66
C VAL A 994 -61.35 -2.57 -0.21
N GLU A 995 -61.79 -3.66 -0.85
CA GLU A 995 -63.05 -4.31 -0.51
C GLU A 995 -62.97 -5.01 0.86
N LEU A 996 -61.93 -5.72 1.10
CA LEU A 996 -61.69 -6.38 2.40
C LEU A 996 -61.50 -5.33 3.51
N LYS A 997 -60.79 -4.25 3.24
CA LYS A 997 -60.64 -3.15 4.19
C LYS A 997 -61.99 -2.59 4.63
N LYS A 998 -62.89 -2.32 3.69
CA LYS A 998 -64.24 -1.84 4.00
C LYS A 998 -65.05 -2.85 4.81
N LYS A 999 -64.96 -4.15 4.51
CA LYS A 999 -65.62 -5.21 5.29
C LYS A 999 -65.08 -5.25 6.73
N ILE A 1000 -63.77 -5.12 6.92
CA ILE A 1000 -63.15 -5.06 8.27
C ILE A 1000 -63.64 -3.83 9.03
N GLU A 1001 -63.63 -2.67 8.41
CA GLU A 1001 -64.11 -1.42 9.01
C GLU A 1001 -65.61 -1.49 9.40
N GLN A 1002 -66.41 -2.07 8.54
CA GLN A 1002 -67.82 -2.26 8.84
C GLN A 1002 -68.02 -3.27 9.98
N TRP A 1003 -67.35 -4.38 9.96
CA TRP A 1003 -67.42 -5.38 11.03
C TRP A 1003 -67.00 -4.79 12.37
N LEU A 1004 -65.89 -4.01 12.41
CA LEU A 1004 -65.50 -3.27 13.61
C LEU A 1004 -66.54 -2.30 14.13
N SER A 1005 -67.18 -1.56 13.22
CA SER A 1005 -68.30 -0.65 13.56
C SER A 1005 -69.49 -1.39 14.15
N ASP A 1006 -69.84 -2.57 13.59
CA ASP A 1006 -70.94 -3.38 14.04
C ASP A 1006 -70.66 -4.01 15.44
N GLN A 1007 -69.40 -4.41 15.72
CA GLN A 1007 -69.00 -4.91 17.04
C GLN A 1007 -69.02 -3.79 18.12
N ARG A 1008 -68.62 -2.58 17.77
CA ARG A 1008 -68.64 -1.44 18.71
C ARG A 1008 -70.06 -0.93 19.02
N THR A 1009 -71.04 -1.28 18.19
CA THR A 1009 -72.42 -0.91 18.39
C THR A 1009 -73.24 -1.99 19.10
N LYS A 1010 -72.73 -3.21 19.25
CA LYS A 1010 -73.29 -4.29 20.08
C LYS A 1010 -72.91 -4.12 21.53
#